data_eedd61a302ce683133c49878115ffd31
#
_entry.id   eedd61a302ce683133c49878115ffd31
#
_cell.length_a   1.000
_cell.length_b   1.000
_cell.length_c   1.000
_cell.angle_alpha   90.00
_cell.angle_beta   90.00
_cell.angle_gamma   90.00
#
_symmetry.space_group_name_H-M   'P 1'
#
loop_
_entity.id
_entity.type
_entity.pdbx_description
1 polymer ?
#
loop_
_entity_poly.entity_id
_entity_poly.type
_entity_poly.pdbx_seq_one_letter_code
_entity_poly.pdbx_strand_id
1 'polypeptide(L)'
;MARQLAILLLFAVAMAGIATVGSIESASAAGAIGGQFTLGAVLDESVGWFIVVGLGAVFAVVISLEIKIEEKYLGVTKTSEWFNTAGRVIKTGLTAAAIVSAWTWAATLLQSSTVAYQYGVSGPFWYAAGASVQVLLFGILAIELKRKAPNAHTFLEIIRARFGDAAHRVFLVFALMTNMIVTAMLLLGGAAVVNGLTGMNISIAAFLIPIGVMIYTLVGGLKATFVADYMHTIVIFAVILTFVSTVYFISPVTGGVQGMYDKLVQAAAINPVQGNAAGAYLTMASLGGLIFGIINLVGNFGTVFVDQAYWQRAIAARPSSTVKGFLLGGMCWFAIPFTLATTMGLTAVALGVTLTPEQVQLGLTVPAAASVLMGEVGAIMVLTMLFMAVTSAGSAELIAVSSLITYDVYRTYRNPNATGKQLLKVSRGVIVGFGLGMGGLAVILLSIGLSLGFVYLAMGVLIGSAVIPIALTITWKRTNKYAATAGAIVGLFAALGAWIGTAVALPQYGGVVSIASLGDNFSMLYGNVTGILVGGAITGFGSLGKRSTFEWTDISKKITLVESSSAASVSQADQDEATLKRAFRFSLKGGGLMTLVLIIGWPLPLFFSGYVFDVGFYGLWVGIAVVWVSTATFFIVGLPIIEARHGISKIARRQRAVAEEATGVEK
;
A
#
# COMPACT_ATOMS: atom_id res chain seq x y z
N MET A 1 -20.23 -1.34 14.90
CA MET A 1 -19.80 -0.15 14.14
C MET A 1 -19.99 1.16 14.90
N ALA A 2 -21.20 1.62 15.31
CA ALA A 2 -21.33 2.90 16.02
C ALA A 2 -20.61 2.93 17.40
N ARG A 3 -20.72 1.88 18.22
CA ARG A 3 -19.93 1.74 19.47
C ARG A 3 -18.44 1.59 19.21
N GLN A 4 -18.05 0.97 18.14
CA GLN A 4 -16.65 0.76 17.74
C GLN A 4 -16.07 2.04 17.15
N LEU A 5 -16.84 2.78 16.34
CA LEU A 5 -16.47 4.12 15.91
C LEU A 5 -16.33 5.06 17.14
N ALA A 6 -17.19 4.92 18.14
CA ALA A 6 -17.08 5.64 19.41
C ALA A 6 -15.83 5.22 20.20
N ILE A 7 -15.48 3.93 20.25
CA ILE A 7 -14.25 3.44 20.89
C ILE A 7 -13.00 3.93 20.14
N LEU A 8 -13.02 3.94 18.80
CA LEU A 8 -11.93 4.45 17.99
C LEU A 8 -11.82 5.97 18.02
N LEU A 9 -12.95 6.68 18.01
CA LEU A 9 -12.99 8.12 18.25
C LEU A 9 -12.52 8.45 19.67
N LEU A 10 -12.91 7.67 20.67
CA LEU A 10 -12.40 7.78 22.04
C LEU A 10 -10.90 7.45 22.10
N PHE A 11 -10.43 6.45 21.36
CA PHE A 11 -9.01 6.12 21.26
C PHE A 11 -8.23 7.20 20.50
N ALA A 12 -8.75 7.69 19.37
CA ALA A 12 -8.16 8.81 18.62
C ALA A 12 -8.19 10.12 19.42
N VAL A 13 -9.28 10.39 20.15
CA VAL A 13 -9.41 11.54 21.05
C VAL A 13 -8.54 11.37 22.29
N ALA A 14 -8.41 10.16 22.86
CA ALA A 14 -7.47 9.88 23.95
C ALA A 14 -6.02 10.02 23.50
N MET A 15 -5.68 9.56 22.30
CA MET A 15 -4.35 9.75 21.72
C MET A 15 -4.08 11.23 21.40
N ALA A 16 -5.08 11.96 20.87
CA ALA A 16 -4.99 13.41 20.68
C ALA A 16 -4.93 14.17 22.03
N GLY A 17 -5.67 13.71 23.03
CA GLY A 17 -5.64 14.27 24.40
C GLY A 17 -4.32 14.04 25.13
N ILE A 18 -3.71 12.86 24.96
CA ILE A 18 -2.36 12.56 25.45
C ILE A 18 -1.33 13.47 24.76
N ALA A 19 -1.51 13.69 23.44
CA ALA A 19 -0.67 14.60 22.67
C ALA A 19 -0.74 16.06 23.14
N THR A 20 -1.91 16.51 23.61
CA THR A 20 -2.09 17.90 24.08
C THR A 20 -1.61 18.13 25.51
N VAL A 21 -1.62 17.12 26.37
CA VAL A 21 -1.18 17.25 27.78
C VAL A 21 0.33 17.07 27.93
N GLY A 22 0.98 16.21 27.09
CA GLY A 22 2.42 15.99 27.13
C GLY A 22 3.26 17.05 26.40
N SER A 23 2.67 17.90 25.55
CA SER A 23 3.38 18.79 24.65
C SER A 23 3.92 20.08 25.30
N ILE A 24 3.58 20.39 26.56
CA ILE A 24 3.95 21.65 27.18
C ILE A 24 5.27 21.57 27.95
N GLU A 25 5.66 20.41 28.46
CA GLU A 25 6.88 20.27 29.28
C GLU A 25 8.12 19.72 28.54
N SER A 26 7.97 18.99 27.43
CA SER A 26 9.11 18.37 26.72
C SER A 26 9.78 19.27 25.66
N ALA A 27 9.22 20.43 25.35
CA ALA A 27 9.82 21.41 24.44
C ALA A 27 11.14 22.04 24.98
N SER A 28 11.46 21.82 26.25
CA SER A 28 12.70 22.34 26.85
C SER A 28 13.95 21.48 26.57
N ALA A 29 13.81 20.27 26.07
CA ALA A 29 14.93 19.39 25.70
C ALA A 29 15.44 19.62 24.27
N ALA A 30 14.74 20.37 23.43
CA ALA A 30 15.14 20.73 22.07
C ALA A 30 16.06 21.98 22.03
N GLY A 31 16.88 22.15 22.99
CA GLY A 31 17.89 23.21 23.05
C GLY A 31 19.20 22.85 22.36
N ALA A 32 19.16 22.54 21.06
CA ALA A 32 20.39 22.49 20.30
C ALA A 32 20.15 22.72 18.80
N ILE A 33 19.95 23.96 18.42
CA ILE A 33 20.32 24.39 17.07
C ILE A 33 21.86 24.26 16.99
N GLY A 34 22.34 23.13 16.42
CA GLY A 34 23.76 22.82 16.26
C GLY A 34 24.27 21.52 16.91
N GLY A 35 23.43 20.78 17.64
CA GLY A 35 23.79 19.45 18.16
C GLY A 35 23.34 18.34 17.19
N GLN A 36 24.26 17.43 16.86
CA GLN A 36 23.93 16.22 16.09
C GLN A 36 22.94 15.36 16.91
N PHE A 37 21.69 15.26 16.45
CA PHE A 37 20.74 14.33 17.01
C PHE A 37 20.98 12.95 16.39
N THR A 38 21.46 12.03 17.18
CA THR A 38 21.53 10.60 16.83
C THR A 38 20.27 9.93 17.35
N LEU A 39 19.52 9.26 16.48
CA LEU A 39 18.35 8.50 16.89
C LEU A 39 18.80 7.33 17.79
N GLY A 40 18.48 7.44 19.07
CA GLY A 40 18.54 6.35 20.04
C GLY A 40 17.14 5.95 20.45
N ALA A 41 16.98 4.88 21.23
CA ALA A 41 15.68 4.48 21.78
C ALA A 41 15.11 5.61 22.64
N VAL A 42 14.06 6.25 22.16
CA VAL A 42 13.37 7.36 22.83
C VAL A 42 12.31 6.82 23.80
N LEU A 43 11.82 5.60 23.53
CA LEU A 43 10.79 4.91 24.29
C LEU A 43 11.37 3.68 24.98
N ASP A 44 10.77 3.29 26.09
CA ASP A 44 11.06 2.02 26.75
C ASP A 44 10.70 0.81 25.89
N GLU A 45 11.46 -0.28 25.99
CA GLU A 45 11.24 -1.51 25.24
C GLU A 45 9.82 -2.09 25.45
N SER A 46 9.23 -1.89 26.65
CA SER A 46 7.87 -2.31 26.94
C SER A 46 6.82 -1.70 26.01
N VAL A 47 7.05 -0.49 25.50
CA VAL A 47 6.19 0.16 24.51
C VAL A 47 6.25 -0.60 23.19
N GLY A 48 7.44 -1.07 22.78
CA GLY A 48 7.59 -1.94 21.60
C GLY A 48 6.77 -3.22 21.72
N TRP A 49 6.88 -3.89 22.87
CA TRP A 49 6.09 -5.09 23.17
C TRP A 49 4.58 -4.80 23.18
N PHE A 50 4.16 -3.69 23.78
CA PHE A 50 2.75 -3.29 23.77
C PHE A 50 2.22 -3.02 22.36
N ILE A 51 2.97 -2.31 21.51
CA ILE A 51 2.56 -2.04 20.12
C ILE A 51 2.46 -3.33 19.31
N VAL A 52 3.49 -4.16 19.34
CA VAL A 52 3.55 -5.36 18.50
C VAL A 52 2.58 -6.44 18.95
N VAL A 53 2.51 -6.72 20.25
CA VAL A 53 1.70 -7.82 20.79
C VAL A 53 0.37 -7.30 21.33
N GLY A 54 0.38 -6.26 22.15
CA GLY A 54 -0.80 -5.74 22.83
C GLY A 54 -1.81 -5.13 21.86
N LEU A 55 -1.35 -4.22 21.00
CA LEU A 55 -2.23 -3.56 20.03
C LEU A 55 -2.72 -4.55 18.97
N GLY A 56 -1.86 -5.50 18.55
CA GLY A 56 -2.26 -6.61 17.67
C GLY A 56 -3.37 -7.47 18.28
N ALA A 57 -3.29 -7.79 19.58
CA ALA A 57 -4.31 -8.52 20.29
C ALA A 57 -5.62 -7.73 20.40
N VAL A 58 -5.56 -6.42 20.71
CA VAL A 58 -6.73 -5.54 20.76
C VAL A 58 -7.47 -5.54 19.43
N PHE A 59 -6.77 -5.33 18.32
CA PHE A 59 -7.38 -5.37 16.98
C PHE A 59 -7.97 -6.74 16.66
N ALA A 60 -7.25 -7.83 16.97
CA ALA A 60 -7.75 -9.17 16.78
C ALA A 60 -9.08 -9.42 17.52
N VAL A 61 -9.18 -8.97 18.76
CA VAL A 61 -10.42 -9.07 19.57
C VAL A 61 -11.55 -8.21 18.99
N VAL A 62 -11.29 -6.93 18.69
CA VAL A 62 -12.29 -5.99 18.16
C VAL A 62 -12.88 -6.48 16.86
N ILE A 63 -12.04 -6.88 15.90
CA ILE A 63 -12.48 -7.36 14.61
C ILE A 63 -13.19 -8.71 14.71
N SER A 64 -12.71 -9.61 15.59
CA SER A 64 -13.39 -10.90 15.82
C SER A 64 -14.78 -10.72 16.42
N LEU A 65 -14.96 -9.76 17.33
CA LEU A 65 -16.27 -9.42 17.91
C LEU A 65 -17.22 -8.83 16.85
N GLU A 66 -16.71 -7.96 15.99
CA GLU A 66 -17.49 -7.37 14.91
C GLU A 66 -18.04 -8.45 13.95
N ILE A 67 -17.19 -9.39 13.53
CA ILE A 67 -17.59 -10.49 12.68
C ILE A 67 -18.64 -11.37 13.35
N LYS A 68 -18.51 -11.67 14.63
CA LYS A 68 -19.50 -12.44 15.38
C LYS A 68 -20.86 -11.70 15.47
N ILE A 69 -20.82 -10.37 15.60
CA ILE A 69 -22.04 -9.54 15.59
C ILE A 69 -22.71 -9.60 14.20
N GLU A 70 -21.94 -9.49 13.11
CA GLU A 70 -22.49 -9.64 11.76
C GLU A 70 -23.11 -11.02 11.53
N GLU A 71 -22.44 -12.09 11.97
CA GLU A 71 -22.99 -13.45 11.88
C GLU A 71 -24.31 -13.58 12.61
N LYS A 72 -24.37 -13.09 13.84
CA LYS A 72 -25.57 -13.19 14.70
C LYS A 72 -26.74 -12.36 14.18
N TYR A 73 -26.50 -11.12 13.73
CA TYR A 73 -27.56 -10.16 13.42
C TYR A 73 -27.85 -10.00 11.91
N LEU A 74 -26.91 -10.33 11.03
CA LEU A 74 -27.08 -10.24 9.58
C LEU A 74 -27.19 -11.61 8.90
N GLY A 75 -26.98 -12.71 9.64
CA GLY A 75 -27.14 -14.08 9.11
C GLY A 75 -26.08 -14.45 8.07
N VAL A 76 -24.89 -13.92 8.18
CA VAL A 76 -23.79 -14.20 7.26
C VAL A 76 -23.27 -15.62 7.50
N THR A 77 -23.25 -16.46 6.46
CA THR A 77 -22.68 -17.81 6.51
C THR A 77 -21.23 -17.80 6.03
N LYS A 78 -20.32 -18.47 6.78
CA LYS A 78 -18.91 -18.59 6.43
C LYS A 78 -18.69 -19.69 5.38
N THR A 79 -18.93 -19.38 4.12
CA THR A 79 -18.53 -20.23 2.99
C THR A 79 -17.10 -19.91 2.53
N SER A 80 -16.48 -20.79 1.74
CA SER A 80 -15.19 -20.51 1.12
C SER A 80 -15.25 -19.30 0.18
N GLU A 81 -16.39 -19.13 -0.53
CA GLU A 81 -16.68 -17.98 -1.37
C GLU A 81 -16.69 -16.67 -0.56
N TRP A 82 -17.43 -16.66 0.55
CA TRP A 82 -17.51 -15.49 1.41
C TRP A 82 -16.14 -15.14 2.02
N PHE A 83 -15.39 -16.14 2.46
CA PHE A 83 -14.09 -15.97 3.09
C PHE A 83 -13.04 -15.35 2.15
N ASN A 84 -13.01 -15.75 0.88
CA ASN A 84 -11.99 -15.31 -0.07
C ASN A 84 -12.46 -14.17 -1.00
N THR A 85 -13.78 -13.86 -1.09
CA THR A 85 -14.31 -12.83 -2.01
C THR A 85 -15.16 -11.77 -1.32
N ALA A 86 -15.34 -11.83 0.00
CA ALA A 86 -16.26 -10.97 0.77
C ALA A 86 -17.69 -10.89 0.15
N GLY A 87 -18.11 -11.97 -0.52
CA GLY A 87 -19.41 -12.07 -1.19
C GLY A 87 -19.60 -11.16 -2.40
N ARG A 88 -18.56 -10.49 -2.90
CA ARG A 88 -18.58 -9.56 -4.04
C ARG A 88 -19.55 -8.38 -3.88
N VAL A 89 -19.77 -7.90 -2.65
CA VAL A 89 -20.79 -6.90 -2.30
C VAL A 89 -20.25 -5.58 -1.74
N ILE A 90 -18.93 -5.39 -1.75
CA ILE A 90 -18.29 -4.22 -1.15
C ILE A 90 -18.63 -2.96 -1.98
N LYS A 91 -19.06 -1.89 -1.26
CA LYS A 91 -19.44 -0.61 -1.86
C LYS A 91 -18.24 0.31 -2.06
N THR A 92 -18.48 1.43 -2.75
CA THR A 92 -17.44 2.39 -3.20
C THR A 92 -16.59 2.92 -2.06
N GLY A 93 -17.21 3.41 -0.98
CA GLY A 93 -16.48 4.00 0.14
C GLY A 93 -15.56 3.02 0.83
N LEU A 94 -16.06 1.82 1.15
CA LEU A 94 -15.24 0.80 1.78
C LEU A 94 -14.18 0.21 0.81
N THR A 95 -14.48 0.15 -0.49
CA THR A 95 -13.48 -0.23 -1.50
C THR A 95 -12.35 0.80 -1.56
N ALA A 96 -12.67 2.10 -1.60
CA ALA A 96 -11.67 3.16 -1.62
C ALA A 96 -10.83 3.17 -0.34
N ALA A 97 -11.46 3.06 0.83
CA ALA A 97 -10.76 3.00 2.11
C ALA A 97 -9.81 1.79 2.20
N ALA A 98 -10.26 0.62 1.75
CA ALA A 98 -9.42 -0.58 1.74
C ALA A 98 -8.26 -0.49 0.74
N ILE A 99 -8.45 0.18 -0.40
CA ILE A 99 -7.36 0.45 -1.34
C ILE A 99 -6.35 1.40 -0.70
N VAL A 100 -6.79 2.50 -0.10
CA VAL A 100 -5.91 3.46 0.58
C VAL A 100 -5.12 2.76 1.68
N SER A 101 -5.79 1.97 2.52
CA SER A 101 -5.17 1.28 3.65
C SER A 101 -4.14 0.24 3.19
N ALA A 102 -4.52 -0.63 2.27
CA ALA A 102 -3.65 -1.69 1.78
C ALA A 102 -2.48 -1.19 0.93
N TRP A 103 -2.63 -0.01 0.31
CA TRP A 103 -1.57 0.65 -0.43
C TRP A 103 -0.69 1.54 0.47
N THR A 104 -1.08 1.75 1.73
CA THR A 104 -0.27 2.44 2.73
C THR A 104 0.62 1.43 3.46
N TRP A 105 1.79 1.19 2.89
CA TRP A 105 2.79 0.28 3.44
C TRP A 105 3.72 0.98 4.43
N ALA A 106 4.57 0.20 5.12
CA ALA A 106 5.70 0.78 5.83
C ALA A 106 6.54 1.69 4.91
N ALA A 107 6.82 1.24 3.69
CA ALA A 107 7.54 2.02 2.69
C ALA A 107 6.82 3.34 2.34
N THR A 108 5.48 3.36 2.28
CA THR A 108 4.73 4.59 2.00
C THR A 108 4.99 5.69 3.03
N LEU A 109 5.07 5.32 4.29
CA LEU A 109 5.29 6.26 5.39
C LEU A 109 6.77 6.61 5.55
N LEU A 110 7.63 5.61 5.42
CA LEU A 110 9.06 5.74 5.72
C LEU A 110 9.87 6.17 4.51
N GLN A 111 9.76 5.45 3.39
CA GLN A 111 10.57 5.73 2.19
C GLN A 111 10.17 7.04 1.50
N SER A 112 8.88 7.43 1.53
CA SER A 112 8.47 8.73 1.00
C SER A 112 9.14 9.90 1.71
N SER A 113 9.30 9.79 3.03
CA SER A 113 9.95 10.81 3.85
C SER A 113 11.46 10.73 3.76
N THR A 114 12.02 9.54 3.55
CA THR A 114 13.46 9.37 3.25
C THR A 114 13.84 10.10 1.97
N VAL A 115 13.07 9.97 0.89
CA VAL A 115 13.36 10.68 -0.36
C VAL A 115 13.09 12.18 -0.28
N ALA A 116 12.24 12.65 0.65
CA ALA A 116 12.13 14.07 0.97
C ALA A 116 13.39 14.59 1.66
N TYR A 117 13.93 13.80 2.58
CA TYR A 117 15.18 14.10 3.27
C TYR A 117 16.37 14.16 2.29
N GLN A 118 16.38 13.25 1.30
CA GLN A 118 17.46 13.14 0.31
C GLN A 118 17.34 14.16 -0.84
N TYR A 119 16.13 14.41 -1.37
CA TYR A 119 15.91 15.15 -2.61
C TYR A 119 15.01 16.38 -2.48
N GLY A 120 14.64 16.76 -1.25
CA GLY A 120 13.74 17.89 -1.01
C GLY A 120 12.30 17.61 -1.50
N VAL A 121 11.58 18.66 -1.91
CA VAL A 121 10.16 18.58 -2.34
C VAL A 121 9.91 17.67 -3.54
N SER A 122 10.94 17.42 -4.34
CA SER A 122 10.89 16.49 -5.48
C SER A 122 10.58 15.05 -5.04
N GLY A 123 11.19 14.60 -3.92
CA GLY A 123 11.00 13.26 -3.38
C GLY A 123 9.54 12.91 -3.06
N PRO A 124 8.84 13.65 -2.18
CA PRO A 124 7.42 13.46 -1.86
C PRO A 124 6.53 13.39 -3.08
N PHE A 125 6.73 14.31 -4.02
CA PHE A 125 5.91 14.35 -5.22
C PHE A 125 6.09 13.11 -6.09
N TRP A 126 7.35 12.75 -6.41
CA TRP A 126 7.62 11.59 -7.23
C TRP A 126 7.23 10.27 -6.55
N TYR A 127 7.32 10.21 -5.21
CA TYR A 127 6.79 9.05 -4.49
C TYR A 127 5.27 8.95 -4.68
N ALA A 128 4.56 10.02 -4.37
CA ALA A 128 3.09 10.04 -4.42
C ALA A 128 2.56 9.83 -5.84
N ALA A 129 3.09 10.55 -6.83
CA ALA A 129 2.69 10.42 -8.23
C ALA A 129 3.04 9.05 -8.79
N GLY A 130 4.30 8.62 -8.61
CA GLY A 130 4.81 7.36 -9.12
C GLY A 130 4.13 6.11 -8.55
N ALA A 131 3.49 6.21 -7.39
CA ALA A 131 2.76 5.09 -6.77
C ALA A 131 1.22 5.24 -6.79
N SER A 132 0.66 6.38 -7.23
CA SER A 132 -0.80 6.55 -7.40
C SER A 132 -1.30 6.09 -8.76
N VAL A 133 -0.51 6.27 -9.80
CA VAL A 133 -0.90 6.07 -11.20
C VAL A 133 -1.31 4.62 -11.47
N GLN A 134 -0.62 3.67 -10.89
CA GLN A 134 -0.90 2.25 -11.04
C GLN A 134 -2.29 1.90 -10.50
N VAL A 135 -2.66 2.43 -9.33
CA VAL A 135 -3.98 2.22 -8.73
C VAL A 135 -5.08 2.84 -9.59
N LEU A 136 -4.84 4.05 -10.12
CA LEU A 136 -5.78 4.73 -11.01
C LEU A 136 -6.01 3.92 -12.31
N LEU A 137 -4.93 3.41 -12.92
CA LEU A 137 -5.00 2.61 -14.14
C LEU A 137 -5.47 1.18 -13.87
N PHE A 138 -5.25 0.64 -12.68
CA PHE A 138 -5.76 -0.67 -12.31
C PHE A 138 -7.30 -0.75 -12.34
N GLY A 139 -7.99 0.36 -12.14
CA GLY A 139 -9.43 0.45 -12.34
C GLY A 139 -9.90 -0.09 -13.71
N ILE A 140 -9.05 0.01 -14.75
CA ILE A 140 -9.29 -0.55 -16.09
C ILE A 140 -9.27 -2.08 -16.05
N LEU A 141 -8.25 -2.66 -15.41
CA LEU A 141 -8.12 -4.12 -15.27
C LEU A 141 -9.22 -4.69 -14.36
N ALA A 142 -9.52 -3.98 -13.29
CA ALA A 142 -10.55 -4.35 -12.33
C ALA A 142 -11.95 -4.45 -12.98
N ILE A 143 -12.33 -3.49 -13.84
CA ILE A 143 -13.62 -3.55 -14.55
C ILE A 143 -13.62 -4.60 -15.65
N GLU A 144 -12.49 -4.82 -16.32
CA GLU A 144 -12.37 -5.88 -17.32
C GLU A 144 -12.46 -7.28 -16.69
N LEU A 145 -11.93 -7.47 -15.49
CA LEU A 145 -12.16 -8.70 -14.71
C LEU A 145 -13.65 -8.92 -14.46
N LYS A 146 -14.38 -7.88 -14.01
CA LYS A 146 -15.83 -7.98 -13.76
C LYS A 146 -16.61 -8.33 -15.03
N ARG A 147 -16.21 -7.81 -16.18
CA ARG A 147 -16.85 -8.08 -17.47
C ARG A 147 -16.58 -9.47 -18.00
N LYS A 148 -15.35 -9.98 -17.85
CA LYS A 148 -14.87 -11.18 -18.54
C LYS A 148 -14.85 -12.41 -17.64
N ALA A 149 -14.67 -12.23 -16.34
CA ALA A 149 -14.55 -13.31 -15.37
C ALA A 149 -15.21 -12.95 -14.02
N PRO A 150 -16.54 -12.70 -13.98
CA PRO A 150 -17.22 -12.26 -12.76
C PRO A 150 -17.12 -13.25 -11.59
N ASN A 151 -16.92 -14.53 -11.90
CA ASN A 151 -16.80 -15.63 -10.93
C ASN A 151 -15.37 -15.90 -10.47
N ALA A 152 -14.36 -15.18 -11.00
CA ALA A 152 -12.97 -15.42 -10.64
C ALA A 152 -12.69 -15.18 -9.15
N HIS A 153 -11.78 -15.99 -8.59
CA HIS A 153 -11.24 -15.85 -7.24
C HIS A 153 -9.84 -15.22 -7.27
N THR A 154 -9.13 -15.45 -8.37
CA THR A 154 -7.80 -14.88 -8.62
C THR A 154 -7.70 -14.42 -10.09
N PHE A 155 -6.76 -13.52 -10.37
CA PHE A 155 -6.50 -13.13 -11.75
C PHE A 155 -5.82 -14.26 -12.54
N LEU A 156 -5.16 -15.18 -11.86
CA LEU A 156 -4.48 -16.31 -12.48
C LEU A 156 -5.47 -17.32 -13.08
N GLU A 157 -6.67 -17.45 -12.53
CA GLU A 157 -7.72 -18.26 -13.15
C GLU A 157 -8.04 -17.78 -14.57
N ILE A 158 -7.96 -16.46 -14.84
CA ILE A 158 -8.14 -15.89 -16.19
C ILE A 158 -6.98 -16.31 -17.10
N ILE A 159 -5.75 -16.22 -16.61
CA ILE A 159 -4.55 -16.63 -17.36
C ILE A 159 -4.63 -18.11 -17.70
N ARG A 160 -4.99 -18.94 -16.73
CA ARG A 160 -5.18 -20.38 -16.94
C ARG A 160 -6.25 -20.69 -17.95
N ALA A 161 -7.45 -20.08 -17.81
CA ALA A 161 -8.57 -20.28 -18.73
C ALA A 161 -8.22 -19.90 -20.15
N ARG A 162 -7.34 -18.90 -20.34
CA ARG A 162 -6.92 -18.39 -21.65
C ARG A 162 -5.73 -19.13 -22.24
N PHE A 163 -4.68 -19.39 -21.45
CA PHE A 163 -3.37 -19.85 -21.91
C PHE A 163 -2.99 -21.25 -21.46
N GLY A 164 -3.74 -21.83 -20.52
CA GLY A 164 -3.51 -23.16 -19.96
C GLY A 164 -2.45 -23.18 -18.87
N ASP A 165 -2.17 -24.39 -18.38
CA ASP A 165 -1.45 -24.63 -17.12
C ASP A 165 0.03 -24.19 -17.15
N ALA A 166 0.71 -24.24 -18.32
CA ALA A 166 2.10 -23.85 -18.40
C ALA A 166 2.31 -22.36 -18.15
N ALA A 167 1.51 -21.50 -18.82
CA ALA A 167 1.54 -20.07 -18.59
C ALA A 167 1.06 -19.72 -17.17
N HIS A 168 0.03 -20.40 -16.70
CA HIS A 168 -0.49 -20.23 -15.33
C HIS A 168 0.61 -20.42 -14.28
N ARG A 169 1.41 -21.48 -14.37
CA ARG A 169 2.51 -21.74 -13.42
C ARG A 169 3.57 -20.64 -13.44
N VAL A 170 3.91 -20.10 -14.60
CA VAL A 170 4.88 -18.99 -14.70
C VAL A 170 4.34 -17.75 -13.98
N PHE A 171 3.11 -17.33 -14.27
CA PHE A 171 2.54 -16.15 -13.64
C PHE A 171 2.19 -16.36 -12.16
N LEU A 172 1.96 -17.60 -11.72
CA LEU A 172 1.83 -17.93 -10.30
C LEU A 172 3.14 -17.67 -9.54
N VAL A 173 4.30 -18.00 -10.14
CA VAL A 173 5.61 -17.67 -9.54
C VAL A 173 5.76 -16.16 -9.38
N PHE A 174 5.44 -15.36 -10.40
CA PHE A 174 5.48 -13.90 -10.31
C PHE A 174 4.53 -13.35 -9.24
N ALA A 175 3.30 -13.86 -9.17
CA ALA A 175 2.33 -13.43 -8.16
C ALA A 175 2.80 -13.74 -6.74
N LEU A 176 3.28 -14.95 -6.47
CA LEU A 176 3.81 -15.32 -5.16
C LEU A 176 5.05 -14.52 -4.80
N MET A 177 5.96 -14.32 -5.75
CA MET A 177 7.15 -13.48 -5.56
C MET A 177 6.76 -12.04 -5.21
N THR A 178 5.75 -11.46 -5.86
CA THR A 178 5.23 -10.13 -5.55
C THR A 178 4.71 -10.05 -4.12
N ASN A 179 3.83 -10.98 -3.72
CA ASN A 179 3.29 -11.01 -2.36
C ASN A 179 4.38 -11.22 -1.29
N MET A 180 5.42 -12.02 -1.59
CA MET A 180 6.57 -12.19 -0.70
C MET A 180 7.38 -10.90 -0.55
N ILE A 181 7.69 -10.21 -1.66
CA ILE A 181 8.43 -8.94 -1.66
C ILE A 181 7.67 -7.87 -0.86
N VAL A 182 6.36 -7.72 -1.11
CA VAL A 182 5.52 -6.75 -0.39
C VAL A 182 5.51 -7.06 1.10
N THR A 183 5.25 -8.32 1.48
CA THR A 183 5.23 -8.71 2.90
C THR A 183 6.60 -8.52 3.57
N ALA A 184 7.69 -8.83 2.87
CA ALA A 184 9.05 -8.59 3.38
C ALA A 184 9.28 -7.10 3.70
N MET A 185 8.90 -6.19 2.78
CA MET A 185 9.02 -4.74 3.01
C MET A 185 8.22 -4.25 4.22
N LEU A 186 7.01 -4.81 4.43
CA LEU A 186 6.20 -4.47 5.60
C LEU A 186 6.91 -4.84 6.90
N LEU A 187 7.49 -6.03 6.95
CA LEU A 187 8.15 -6.53 8.16
C LEU A 187 9.50 -5.87 8.41
N LEU A 188 10.30 -5.64 7.36
CA LEU A 188 11.58 -4.93 7.45
C LEU A 188 11.39 -3.51 7.98
N GLY A 189 10.46 -2.75 7.38
CA GLY A 189 10.18 -1.37 7.81
C GLY A 189 9.55 -1.30 9.19
N GLY A 190 8.58 -2.17 9.47
CA GLY A 190 7.92 -2.24 10.79
C GLY A 190 8.91 -2.54 11.91
N ALA A 191 9.74 -3.57 11.73
CA ALA A 191 10.71 -3.99 12.72
C ALA A 191 11.82 -2.96 12.93
N ALA A 192 12.29 -2.29 11.86
CA ALA A 192 13.31 -1.26 11.94
C ALA A 192 12.88 -0.07 12.81
N VAL A 193 11.64 0.39 12.67
CA VAL A 193 11.12 1.51 13.46
C VAL A 193 10.84 1.10 14.90
N VAL A 194 10.27 -0.10 15.12
CA VAL A 194 10.11 -0.62 16.49
C VAL A 194 11.46 -0.67 17.19
N ASN A 195 12.48 -1.26 16.57
CA ASN A 195 13.84 -1.30 17.12
C ASN A 195 14.41 0.10 17.33
N GLY A 196 14.33 0.98 16.31
CA GLY A 196 14.92 2.32 16.36
C GLY A 196 14.33 3.25 17.44
N LEU A 197 13.03 3.07 17.77
CA LEU A 197 12.36 3.92 18.77
C LEU A 197 12.32 3.31 20.16
N THR A 198 12.34 1.97 20.30
CA THR A 198 12.15 1.29 21.59
C THR A 198 13.31 0.43 22.04
N GLY A 199 14.28 0.18 21.16
CA GLY A 199 15.37 -0.76 21.45
C GLY A 199 15.00 -2.25 21.42
N MET A 200 13.72 -2.58 21.18
CA MET A 200 13.28 -3.98 21.04
C MET A 200 14.07 -4.69 19.94
N ASN A 201 14.43 -5.95 20.16
CA ASN A 201 15.20 -6.72 19.17
C ASN A 201 14.47 -6.78 17.83
N ILE A 202 15.16 -6.34 16.75
CA ILE A 202 14.59 -6.20 15.41
C ILE A 202 14.07 -7.53 14.84
N SER A 203 14.79 -8.64 15.08
CA SER A 203 14.38 -9.96 14.60
C SER A 203 13.14 -10.47 15.32
N ILE A 204 13.03 -10.20 16.62
CA ILE A 204 11.85 -10.54 17.42
C ILE A 204 10.66 -9.73 16.94
N ALA A 205 10.81 -8.42 16.74
CA ALA A 205 9.77 -7.55 16.20
C ALA A 205 9.29 -8.03 14.83
N ALA A 206 10.22 -8.32 13.88
CA ALA A 206 9.90 -8.81 12.55
C ALA A 206 9.09 -10.13 12.57
N PHE A 207 9.43 -11.03 13.48
CA PHE A 207 8.74 -12.33 13.59
C PHE A 207 7.36 -12.21 14.26
N LEU A 208 7.19 -11.30 15.23
CA LEU A 208 5.94 -11.16 15.99
C LEU A 208 4.87 -10.33 15.29
N ILE A 209 5.25 -9.32 14.49
CA ILE A 209 4.30 -8.42 13.80
C ILE A 209 3.21 -9.19 13.04
N PRO A 210 3.47 -10.24 12.23
CA PRO A 210 2.43 -10.93 11.49
C PRO A 210 1.47 -11.74 12.36
N ILE A 211 1.81 -12.07 13.62
CA ILE A 211 0.98 -12.93 14.46
C ILE A 211 -0.37 -12.30 14.79
N GLY A 212 -0.38 -11.04 15.20
CA GLY A 212 -1.62 -10.30 15.46
C GLY A 212 -2.53 -10.23 14.24
N VAL A 213 -1.93 -10.02 13.07
CA VAL A 213 -2.63 -9.96 11.78
C VAL A 213 -3.26 -11.30 11.40
N MET A 214 -2.53 -12.39 11.59
CA MET A 214 -3.01 -13.74 11.32
C MET A 214 -4.29 -14.06 12.09
N ILE A 215 -4.38 -13.67 13.37
CA ILE A 215 -5.50 -14.03 14.24
C ILE A 215 -6.83 -13.51 13.69
N TYR A 216 -6.97 -12.23 13.40
CA TYR A 216 -8.24 -11.71 12.90
C TYR A 216 -8.52 -12.11 11.45
N THR A 217 -7.48 -12.30 10.64
CA THR A 217 -7.61 -12.76 9.26
C THR A 217 -8.15 -14.19 9.20
N LEU A 218 -7.70 -15.08 10.10
CA LEU A 218 -8.21 -16.43 10.25
C LEU A 218 -9.69 -16.50 10.61
N VAL A 219 -10.17 -15.53 11.42
CA VAL A 219 -11.57 -15.49 11.87
C VAL A 219 -12.50 -15.02 10.78
N GLY A 220 -12.16 -13.93 10.10
CA GLY A 220 -13.10 -13.21 9.25
C GLY A 220 -12.79 -13.16 7.75
N GLY A 221 -11.65 -13.70 7.33
CA GLY A 221 -11.26 -13.70 5.91
C GLY A 221 -11.20 -12.30 5.31
N LEU A 222 -11.45 -12.20 4.01
CA LEU A 222 -11.32 -10.95 3.25
C LEU A 222 -12.23 -9.82 3.77
N LYS A 223 -13.44 -10.11 4.25
CA LYS A 223 -14.33 -9.05 4.74
C LYS A 223 -13.80 -8.41 6.02
N ALA A 224 -13.17 -9.20 6.91
CA ALA A 224 -12.51 -8.67 8.11
C ALA A 224 -11.38 -7.70 7.75
N THR A 225 -10.63 -8.00 6.68
CA THR A 225 -9.56 -7.08 6.24
C THR A 225 -10.13 -5.73 5.79
N PHE A 226 -11.26 -5.69 5.08
CA PHE A 226 -11.90 -4.43 4.68
C PHE A 226 -12.33 -3.57 5.87
N VAL A 227 -12.82 -4.19 6.94
CA VAL A 227 -13.23 -3.47 8.16
C VAL A 227 -12.00 -2.97 8.91
N ALA A 228 -10.98 -3.84 9.07
CA ALA A 228 -9.71 -3.48 9.66
C ALA A 228 -9.03 -2.33 8.89
N ASP A 229 -8.98 -2.43 7.57
CA ASP A 229 -8.45 -1.42 6.67
C ASP A 229 -9.08 -0.03 6.92
N TYR A 230 -10.41 0.00 7.04
CA TYR A 230 -11.12 1.24 7.32
C TYR A 230 -10.72 1.85 8.68
N MET A 231 -10.63 1.00 9.73
CA MET A 231 -10.22 1.44 11.07
C MET A 231 -8.78 1.95 11.08
N HIS A 232 -7.87 1.21 10.47
CA HIS A 232 -6.47 1.59 10.36
C HIS A 232 -6.30 2.93 9.63
N THR A 233 -7.03 3.12 8.55
CA THR A 233 -6.96 4.35 7.75
C THR A 233 -7.40 5.58 8.55
N ILE A 234 -8.42 5.48 9.41
CA ILE A 234 -8.83 6.59 10.29
C ILE A 234 -7.67 7.02 11.18
N VAL A 235 -6.97 6.06 11.81
CA VAL A 235 -5.84 6.36 12.69
C VAL A 235 -4.68 6.99 11.89
N ILE A 236 -4.35 6.44 10.72
CA ILE A 236 -3.29 6.98 9.86
C ILE A 236 -3.56 8.45 9.49
N PHE A 237 -4.76 8.77 9.00
CA PHE A 237 -5.11 10.14 8.65
C PHE A 237 -5.12 11.08 9.87
N ALA A 238 -5.60 10.61 11.03
CA ALA A 238 -5.58 11.40 12.26
C ALA A 238 -4.15 11.78 12.66
N VAL A 239 -3.21 10.84 12.61
CA VAL A 239 -1.79 11.09 12.92
C VAL A 239 -1.17 12.05 11.90
N ILE A 240 -1.41 11.85 10.59
CA ILE A 240 -0.89 12.76 9.56
C ILE A 240 -1.41 14.19 9.75
N LEU A 241 -2.72 14.36 10.02
CA LEU A 241 -3.30 15.67 10.27
C LEU A 241 -2.73 16.32 11.53
N THR A 242 -2.41 15.54 12.56
CA THR A 242 -1.75 16.04 13.77
C THR A 242 -0.33 16.54 13.45
N PHE A 243 0.46 15.78 12.68
CA PHE A 243 1.79 16.23 12.26
C PHE A 243 1.72 17.50 11.41
N VAL A 244 0.80 17.57 10.45
CA VAL A 244 0.56 18.77 9.62
C VAL A 244 0.23 19.97 10.51
N SER A 245 -0.70 19.78 11.46
CA SER A 245 -1.11 20.85 12.38
C SER A 245 0.05 21.31 13.26
N THR A 246 0.83 20.36 13.78
CA THR A 246 1.99 20.67 14.62
C THR A 246 3.05 21.45 13.85
N VAL A 247 3.45 20.99 12.65
CA VAL A 247 4.52 21.61 11.87
C VAL A 247 4.14 22.99 11.35
N TYR A 248 2.93 23.15 10.81
CA TYR A 248 2.59 24.38 10.10
C TYR A 248 1.79 25.39 10.90
N PHE A 249 1.14 24.99 12.03
CA PHE A 249 0.22 25.88 12.73
C PHE A 249 0.48 26.01 14.23
N ILE A 250 1.12 25.03 14.89
CA ILE A 250 1.20 24.98 16.34
C ILE A 250 2.62 25.19 16.87
N SER A 251 3.61 24.49 16.30
CA SER A 251 4.97 24.48 16.88
C SER A 251 5.75 25.76 16.61
N PRO A 252 6.23 26.43 17.65
CA PRO A 252 7.13 27.58 17.49
C PRO A 252 8.49 27.18 16.95
N VAL A 253 8.91 25.91 17.13
CA VAL A 253 10.21 25.40 16.69
C VAL A 253 10.32 25.39 15.16
N THR A 254 9.24 25.05 14.48
CA THR A 254 9.18 25.05 13.01
C THR A 254 8.91 26.45 12.44
N GLY A 255 8.17 27.30 13.19
CA GLY A 255 7.82 28.64 12.75
C GLY A 255 6.82 28.71 11.60
N GLY A 256 6.01 27.64 11.45
CA GLY A 256 5.02 27.55 10.37
C GLY A 256 5.65 27.46 8.97
N VAL A 257 4.90 27.89 7.95
CA VAL A 257 5.36 27.82 6.55
C VAL A 257 6.60 28.69 6.32
N GLN A 258 6.61 29.92 6.85
CA GLN A 258 7.76 30.82 6.70
C GLN A 258 9.02 30.26 7.39
N GLY A 259 8.90 29.84 8.66
CA GLY A 259 10.04 29.30 9.39
C GLY A 259 10.59 28.00 8.77
N MET A 260 9.72 27.13 8.26
CA MET A 260 10.15 25.94 7.52
C MET A 260 10.87 26.32 6.23
N TYR A 261 10.38 27.30 5.48
CA TYR A 261 11.04 27.80 4.29
C TYR A 261 12.46 28.30 4.59
N ASP A 262 12.61 29.21 5.59
CA ASP A 262 13.89 29.81 5.96
C ASP A 262 14.91 28.74 6.40
N LYS A 263 14.47 27.75 7.19
CA LYS A 263 15.30 26.63 7.65
C LYS A 263 15.75 25.72 6.51
N LEU A 264 14.88 25.45 5.53
CA LEU A 264 15.23 24.63 4.35
C LEU A 264 16.20 25.37 3.42
N VAL A 265 16.06 26.68 3.27
CA VAL A 265 17.04 27.51 2.54
C VAL A 265 18.39 27.53 3.25
N GLN A 266 18.38 27.67 4.57
CA GLN A 266 19.61 27.58 5.39
C GLN A 266 20.26 26.19 5.31
N ALA A 267 19.48 25.12 5.38
CA ALA A 267 19.98 23.75 5.25
C ALA A 267 20.64 23.52 3.88
N ALA A 268 20.07 24.06 2.79
CA ALA A 268 20.65 23.97 1.45
C ALA A 268 21.99 24.74 1.34
N ALA A 269 22.14 25.86 2.05
CA ALA A 269 23.39 26.60 2.07
C ALA A 269 24.51 25.85 2.81
N ILE A 270 24.17 25.05 3.83
CA ILE A 270 25.11 24.25 4.60
C ILE A 270 25.44 22.93 3.91
N ASN A 271 24.40 22.21 3.48
CA ASN A 271 24.48 20.90 2.84
C ASN A 271 23.68 20.90 1.54
N PRO A 272 24.23 21.41 0.42
CA PRO A 272 23.54 21.46 -0.85
C PRO A 272 23.25 20.05 -1.38
N VAL A 273 22.04 19.84 -1.90
CA VAL A 273 21.64 18.56 -2.49
C VAL A 273 22.24 18.40 -3.88
N GLN A 274 23.11 17.40 -4.02
CA GLN A 274 23.75 17.13 -5.30
C GLN A 274 22.71 16.74 -6.38
N GLY A 275 22.80 17.38 -7.55
CA GLY A 275 21.88 17.13 -8.66
C GLY A 275 20.55 17.89 -8.57
N ASN A 276 20.34 18.71 -7.54
CA ASN A 276 19.23 19.65 -7.47
C ASN A 276 19.64 21.03 -8.05
N ALA A 277 18.69 21.72 -8.68
CA ALA A 277 18.91 23.13 -9.10
C ALA A 277 19.36 23.98 -7.91
N ALA A 278 20.48 24.69 -8.05
CA ALA A 278 21.12 25.46 -7.01
C ALA A 278 21.41 24.72 -5.70
N GLY A 279 21.43 23.39 -5.69
CA GLY A 279 21.56 22.56 -4.48
C GLY A 279 20.36 22.64 -3.51
N ALA A 280 19.21 23.19 -3.96
CA ALA A 280 18.08 23.50 -3.11
C ALA A 280 17.24 22.26 -2.75
N TYR A 281 16.68 22.22 -1.52
CA TYR A 281 15.62 21.29 -1.14
C TYR A 281 14.26 21.69 -1.74
N LEU A 282 14.09 22.95 -2.05
CA LEU A 282 12.82 23.55 -2.51
C LEU A 282 12.80 23.68 -4.04
N THR A 283 12.96 22.55 -4.75
CA THR A 283 12.89 22.50 -6.21
C THR A 283 12.42 21.14 -6.70
N MET A 284 11.68 21.14 -7.81
CA MET A 284 11.37 19.91 -8.54
C MET A 284 12.49 19.49 -9.50
N ALA A 285 13.43 20.39 -9.83
CA ALA A 285 14.58 20.12 -10.68
C ALA A 285 15.66 19.36 -9.90
N SER A 286 15.40 18.10 -9.62
CA SER A 286 16.24 17.14 -8.90
C SER A 286 16.44 15.90 -9.76
N LEU A 287 17.68 15.66 -10.19
CA LEU A 287 18.00 14.47 -10.98
C LEU A 287 17.79 13.18 -10.17
N GLY A 288 18.23 13.15 -8.91
CA GLY A 288 18.01 12.02 -8.01
C GLY A 288 16.53 11.74 -7.77
N GLY A 289 15.75 12.81 -7.54
CA GLY A 289 14.28 12.70 -7.39
C GLY A 289 13.59 12.17 -8.66
N LEU A 290 14.00 12.58 -9.85
CA LEU A 290 13.46 12.07 -11.12
C LEU A 290 13.82 10.60 -11.34
N ILE A 291 15.08 10.21 -11.11
CA ILE A 291 15.51 8.80 -11.22
C ILE A 291 14.71 7.93 -10.25
N PHE A 292 14.60 8.36 -9.00
CA PHE A 292 13.76 7.69 -8.01
C PHE A 292 12.30 7.59 -8.51
N GLY A 293 11.75 8.65 -9.07
CA GLY A 293 10.38 8.68 -9.61
C GLY A 293 10.15 7.63 -10.69
N ILE A 294 11.09 7.44 -11.60
CA ILE A 294 11.02 6.41 -12.66
C ILE A 294 11.08 5.00 -12.05
N ILE A 295 12.02 4.74 -11.13
CA ILE A 295 12.13 3.46 -10.43
C ILE A 295 10.83 3.16 -9.67
N ASN A 296 10.35 4.13 -8.92
CA ASN A 296 9.11 4.07 -8.16
C ASN A 296 7.89 3.76 -9.05
N LEU A 297 7.78 4.45 -10.19
CA LEU A 297 6.71 4.22 -11.16
C LEU A 297 6.72 2.77 -11.67
N VAL A 298 7.86 2.28 -12.10
CA VAL A 298 7.99 0.91 -12.66
C VAL A 298 7.74 -0.15 -11.59
N GLY A 299 8.39 -0.03 -10.44
CA GLY A 299 8.26 -0.97 -9.34
C GLY A 299 6.81 -1.12 -8.87
N ASN A 300 6.13 0.00 -8.69
CA ASN A 300 4.74 -0.01 -8.24
C ASN A 300 3.74 -0.51 -9.30
N PHE A 301 4.05 -0.46 -10.60
CA PHE A 301 3.26 -1.22 -11.57
C PHE A 301 3.31 -2.72 -11.28
N GLY A 302 4.48 -3.26 -10.92
CA GLY A 302 4.62 -4.66 -10.51
C GLY A 302 3.76 -5.00 -9.32
N THR A 303 3.87 -4.24 -8.25
CA THR A 303 3.19 -4.49 -6.98
C THR A 303 1.68 -4.16 -6.99
N VAL A 304 1.12 -3.64 -8.06
CA VAL A 304 -0.34 -3.50 -8.23
C VAL A 304 -0.88 -4.52 -9.24
N PHE A 305 -0.21 -4.66 -10.39
CA PHE A 305 -0.75 -5.47 -11.50
C PHE A 305 -0.48 -6.97 -11.33
N VAL A 306 0.59 -7.33 -10.61
CA VAL A 306 1.00 -8.70 -10.36
C VAL A 306 0.58 -9.20 -8.98
N ASP A 307 0.17 -8.30 -8.10
CA ASP A 307 -0.23 -8.59 -6.72
C ASP A 307 -1.71 -9.01 -6.63
N GLN A 308 -1.95 -10.21 -6.12
CA GLN A 308 -3.30 -10.73 -5.92
C GLN A 308 -4.12 -9.90 -4.91
N ALA A 309 -3.51 -9.16 -3.98
CA ALA A 309 -4.23 -8.36 -3.01
C ALA A 309 -5.11 -7.29 -3.67
N TYR A 310 -4.63 -6.65 -4.75
CA TYR A 310 -5.44 -5.67 -5.52
C TYR A 310 -6.53 -6.32 -6.35
N TRP A 311 -6.22 -7.45 -6.98
CA TRP A 311 -7.23 -8.24 -7.69
C TRP A 311 -8.34 -8.71 -6.76
N GLN A 312 -8.02 -9.11 -5.51
CA GLN A 312 -9.04 -9.46 -4.54
C GLN A 312 -9.95 -8.31 -4.15
N ARG A 313 -9.41 -7.09 -4.03
CA ARG A 313 -10.24 -5.91 -3.80
C ARG A 313 -11.16 -5.63 -4.98
N ALA A 314 -10.66 -5.79 -6.21
CA ALA A 314 -11.50 -5.74 -7.40
C ALA A 314 -12.58 -6.83 -7.38
N ILE A 315 -12.25 -8.07 -7.01
CA ILE A 315 -13.18 -9.20 -6.91
C ILE A 315 -14.25 -8.94 -5.85
N ALA A 316 -13.88 -8.43 -4.69
CA ALA A 316 -14.79 -8.15 -3.58
C ALA A 316 -15.74 -6.97 -3.83
N ALA A 317 -15.32 -5.98 -4.62
CA ALA A 317 -16.12 -4.81 -4.94
C ALA A 317 -17.33 -5.16 -5.82
N ARG A 318 -18.46 -4.45 -5.64
CA ARG A 318 -19.55 -4.48 -6.60
C ARG A 318 -19.12 -3.93 -7.95
N PRO A 319 -19.63 -4.43 -9.08
CA PRO A 319 -19.28 -3.91 -10.40
C PRO A 319 -19.47 -2.39 -10.54
N SER A 320 -20.57 -1.85 -10.04
CA SER A 320 -20.87 -0.41 -10.02
C SER A 320 -19.96 0.43 -9.13
N SER A 321 -19.31 -0.21 -8.13
CA SER A 321 -18.42 0.42 -7.17
C SER A 321 -16.94 0.31 -7.55
N THR A 322 -16.58 -0.65 -8.40
CA THR A 322 -15.18 -1.01 -8.68
C THR A 322 -14.38 0.19 -9.21
N VAL A 323 -14.77 0.78 -10.33
CA VAL A 323 -14.02 1.89 -10.93
C VAL A 323 -13.98 3.11 -10.02
N LYS A 324 -15.13 3.47 -9.42
CA LYS A 324 -15.20 4.61 -8.50
C LYS A 324 -14.31 4.41 -7.28
N GLY A 325 -14.29 3.19 -6.74
CA GLY A 325 -13.44 2.83 -5.60
C GLY A 325 -11.95 2.95 -5.92
N PHE A 326 -11.49 2.46 -7.07
CA PHE A 326 -10.09 2.55 -7.47
C PHE A 326 -9.65 3.97 -7.81
N LEU A 327 -10.46 4.75 -8.53
CA LEU A 327 -10.13 6.16 -8.83
C LEU A 327 -10.12 7.01 -7.55
N LEU A 328 -11.14 6.88 -6.71
CA LEU A 328 -11.20 7.61 -5.44
C LEU A 328 -10.07 7.17 -4.50
N GLY A 329 -9.83 5.85 -4.39
CA GLY A 329 -8.75 5.30 -3.57
C GLY A 329 -7.38 5.80 -4.00
N GLY A 330 -7.06 5.76 -5.29
CA GLY A 330 -5.79 6.25 -5.82
C GLY A 330 -5.58 7.76 -5.59
N MET A 331 -6.63 8.56 -5.80
CA MET A 331 -6.58 10.02 -5.55
C MET A 331 -6.45 10.36 -4.06
N CYS A 332 -7.17 9.66 -3.19
CA CYS A 332 -7.06 9.88 -1.74
C CYS A 332 -5.73 9.36 -1.18
N TRP A 333 -5.22 8.27 -1.72
CA TRP A 333 -3.94 7.74 -1.28
C TRP A 333 -2.76 8.66 -1.59
N PHE A 334 -2.79 9.37 -2.73
CA PHE A 334 -1.76 10.37 -3.07
C PHE A 334 -1.49 11.33 -1.91
N ALA A 335 -2.54 11.71 -1.16
CA ALA A 335 -2.43 12.62 -0.03
C ALA A 335 -1.47 12.10 1.07
N ILE A 336 -1.42 10.79 1.31
CA ILE A 336 -0.65 10.21 2.41
C ILE A 336 0.85 10.46 2.23
N PRO A 337 1.53 9.89 1.20
CA PRO A 337 2.97 10.09 1.04
C PRO A 337 3.32 11.54 0.71
N PHE A 338 2.50 12.23 -0.09
CA PHE A 338 2.75 13.61 -0.46
C PHE A 338 2.75 14.54 0.76
N THR A 339 1.72 14.44 1.60
CA THR A 339 1.58 15.31 2.77
C THR A 339 2.54 14.91 3.88
N LEU A 340 2.63 13.62 4.23
CA LEU A 340 3.50 13.16 5.30
C LEU A 340 4.97 13.48 5.01
N ALA A 341 5.43 13.19 3.80
CA ALA A 341 6.81 13.40 3.43
C ALA A 341 7.16 14.89 3.25
N THR A 342 6.25 15.70 2.67
CA THR A 342 6.40 17.16 2.64
C THR A 342 6.42 17.76 4.05
N THR A 343 5.66 17.19 4.98
CA THR A 343 5.63 17.66 6.37
C THR A 343 6.83 17.12 7.15
N MET A 344 6.90 15.82 7.41
CA MET A 344 7.86 15.23 8.34
C MET A 344 9.24 14.98 7.71
N GLY A 345 9.30 14.61 6.44
CA GLY A 345 10.57 14.41 5.73
C GLY A 345 11.36 15.71 5.63
N LEU A 346 10.70 16.82 5.26
CA LEU A 346 11.34 18.13 5.24
C LEU A 346 11.58 18.70 6.64
N THR A 347 10.76 18.36 7.64
CA THR A 347 11.02 18.74 9.04
C THR A 347 12.32 18.14 9.56
N ALA A 348 12.64 16.89 9.17
CA ALA A 348 13.93 16.29 9.52
C ALA A 348 15.10 17.17 9.02
N VAL A 349 15.03 17.65 7.77
CA VAL A 349 16.03 18.56 7.20
C VAL A 349 16.03 19.90 7.92
N ALA A 350 14.86 20.52 8.07
CA ALA A 350 14.71 21.85 8.67
C ALA A 350 15.18 21.93 10.13
N LEU A 351 15.06 20.82 10.86
CA LEU A 351 15.53 20.73 12.26
C LEU A 351 16.96 20.21 12.40
N GLY A 352 17.66 19.99 11.28
CA GLY A 352 19.06 19.54 11.30
C GLY A 352 19.25 18.12 11.82
N VAL A 353 18.24 17.24 11.64
CA VAL A 353 18.35 15.82 12.03
C VAL A 353 19.41 15.15 11.18
N THR A 354 20.45 14.61 11.82
CA THR A 354 21.54 13.90 11.15
C THR A 354 21.31 12.39 11.27
N LEU A 355 21.15 11.71 10.14
CA LEU A 355 20.99 10.27 10.06
C LEU A 355 22.19 9.64 9.36
N THR A 356 22.62 8.47 9.85
CA THR A 356 23.60 7.66 9.12
C THR A 356 23.00 7.11 7.82
N PRO A 357 23.81 6.80 6.81
CA PRO A 357 23.31 6.18 5.57
C PRO A 357 22.48 4.91 5.83
N GLU A 358 22.85 4.12 6.84
CA GLU A 358 22.12 2.93 7.26
C GLU A 358 20.73 3.29 7.83
N GLN A 359 20.66 4.28 8.72
CA GLN A 359 19.39 4.77 9.28
C GLN A 359 18.46 5.32 8.20
N VAL A 360 19.02 6.01 7.20
CA VAL A 360 18.26 6.48 6.02
C VAL A 360 17.70 5.28 5.23
N GLN A 361 18.50 4.27 4.97
CA GLN A 361 18.07 3.05 4.25
C GLN A 361 17.03 2.22 5.04
N LEU A 362 17.07 2.27 6.37
CA LEU A 362 16.06 1.66 7.23
C LEU A 362 14.75 2.47 7.29
N GLY A 363 14.71 3.70 6.74
CA GLY A 363 13.52 4.55 6.72
C GLY A 363 13.26 5.33 8.01
N LEU A 364 14.30 5.61 8.82
CA LEU A 364 14.14 6.21 10.14
C LEU A 364 13.97 7.74 10.13
N THR A 365 13.75 8.36 8.99
CA THR A 365 13.56 9.82 8.85
C THR A 365 12.32 10.32 9.62
N VAL A 366 11.15 9.70 9.44
CA VAL A 366 9.93 10.10 10.16
C VAL A 366 10.03 9.85 11.65
N PRO A 367 10.49 8.66 12.10
CA PRO A 367 10.72 8.43 13.52
C PRO A 367 11.63 9.48 14.18
N ALA A 368 12.73 9.82 13.53
CA ALA A 368 13.67 10.82 14.04
C ALA A 368 13.05 12.23 14.06
N ALA A 369 12.40 12.66 12.97
CA ALA A 369 11.73 13.95 12.92
C ALA A 369 10.63 14.09 13.99
N ALA A 370 9.83 13.04 14.19
CA ALA A 370 8.75 13.04 15.17
C ALA A 370 9.29 13.08 16.61
N SER A 371 10.37 12.34 16.89
CA SER A 371 11.02 12.34 18.20
C SER A 371 11.63 13.71 18.54
N VAL A 372 12.25 14.39 17.56
CA VAL A 372 12.80 15.75 17.76
C VAL A 372 11.68 16.77 17.93
N LEU A 373 10.60 16.67 17.14
CA LEU A 373 9.53 17.65 17.14
C LEU A 373 8.59 17.54 18.34
N MET A 374 8.29 16.32 18.79
CA MET A 374 7.23 16.02 19.76
C MET A 374 7.66 15.06 20.87
N GLY A 375 8.93 14.69 20.94
CA GLY A 375 9.44 13.75 21.94
C GLY A 375 8.78 12.36 21.88
N GLU A 376 8.52 11.76 23.04
CA GLU A 376 7.88 10.44 23.18
C GLU A 376 6.50 10.36 22.50
N VAL A 377 5.72 11.43 22.57
CA VAL A 377 4.40 11.49 21.95
C VAL A 377 4.51 11.32 20.43
N GLY A 378 5.44 12.01 19.79
CA GLY A 378 5.70 11.89 18.38
C GLY A 378 6.16 10.47 18.00
N ALA A 379 7.03 9.88 18.80
CA ALA A 379 7.50 8.50 18.63
C ALA A 379 6.36 7.48 18.73
N ILE A 380 5.48 7.59 19.73
CA ILE A 380 4.30 6.72 19.89
C ILE A 380 3.33 6.88 18.72
N MET A 381 3.11 8.12 18.25
CA MET A 381 2.25 8.37 17.10
C MET A 381 2.79 7.71 15.83
N VAL A 382 4.08 7.80 15.56
CA VAL A 382 4.72 7.12 14.43
C VAL A 382 4.60 5.62 14.53
N LEU A 383 4.92 5.04 15.70
CA LEU A 383 4.78 3.60 15.93
C LEU A 383 3.34 3.12 15.70
N THR A 384 2.36 3.84 16.23
CA THR A 384 0.94 3.50 16.08
C THR A 384 0.54 3.58 14.61
N MET A 385 0.87 4.67 13.91
CA MET A 385 0.56 4.86 12.49
C MET A 385 1.19 3.77 11.63
N LEU A 386 2.46 3.46 11.89
CA LEU A 386 3.18 2.42 11.14
C LEU A 386 2.62 1.03 11.41
N PHE A 387 2.30 0.72 12.67
CA PHE A 387 1.68 -0.56 13.03
C PHE A 387 0.32 -0.74 12.31
N MET A 388 -0.51 0.32 12.24
CA MET A 388 -1.75 0.32 11.47
C MET A 388 -1.49 0.02 9.99
N ALA A 389 -0.51 0.66 9.38
CA ALA A 389 -0.16 0.46 7.98
C ALA A 389 0.33 -0.98 7.71
N VAL A 390 1.25 -1.47 8.53
CA VAL A 390 1.84 -2.81 8.39
C VAL A 390 0.79 -3.92 8.59
N THR A 391 -0.07 -3.78 9.59
CA THR A 391 -1.11 -4.78 9.88
C THR A 391 -2.21 -4.78 8.82
N SER A 392 -2.59 -3.63 8.30
CA SER A 392 -3.55 -3.50 7.20
C SER A 392 -3.05 -4.18 5.93
N ALA A 393 -1.91 -3.74 5.43
CA ALA A 393 -1.33 -4.31 4.22
C ALA A 393 -0.98 -5.79 4.41
N GLY A 394 -0.44 -6.17 5.57
CA GLY A 394 -0.12 -7.57 5.90
C GLY A 394 -1.34 -8.49 5.86
N SER A 395 -2.51 -8.03 6.33
CA SER A 395 -3.74 -8.83 6.23
C SER A 395 -4.19 -9.04 4.79
N ALA A 396 -3.96 -8.06 3.94
CA ALA A 396 -4.23 -8.14 2.51
C ALA A 396 -3.37 -9.23 1.84
N GLU A 397 -2.07 -9.24 2.15
CA GLU A 397 -1.11 -10.20 1.62
C GLU A 397 -1.42 -11.62 2.09
N LEU A 398 -1.77 -11.81 3.37
CA LEU A 398 -2.16 -13.11 3.93
C LEU A 398 -3.35 -13.72 3.17
N ILE A 399 -4.38 -12.92 2.88
CA ILE A 399 -5.56 -13.37 2.13
C ILE A 399 -5.23 -13.55 0.65
N ALA A 400 -4.38 -12.73 0.07
CA ALA A 400 -3.96 -12.84 -1.32
C ALA A 400 -3.27 -14.17 -1.57
N VAL A 401 -2.23 -14.49 -0.79
CA VAL A 401 -1.50 -15.76 -0.89
C VAL A 401 -2.39 -16.94 -0.53
N SER A 402 -3.27 -16.78 0.49
CA SER A 402 -4.26 -17.81 0.82
C SER A 402 -5.14 -18.16 -0.37
N SER A 403 -5.60 -17.17 -1.13
CA SER A 403 -6.41 -17.41 -2.34
C SER A 403 -5.60 -18.05 -3.47
N LEU A 404 -4.38 -17.56 -3.74
CA LEU A 404 -3.50 -18.15 -4.76
C LEU A 404 -3.24 -19.64 -4.47
N ILE A 405 -2.82 -19.97 -3.25
CA ILE A 405 -2.54 -21.36 -2.93
C ILE A 405 -3.82 -22.21 -2.90
N THR A 406 -4.94 -21.67 -2.43
CA THR A 406 -6.20 -22.43 -2.33
C THR A 406 -6.79 -22.71 -3.71
N TYR A 407 -6.90 -21.72 -4.56
CA TYR A 407 -7.57 -21.87 -5.86
C TYR A 407 -6.60 -22.26 -6.97
N ASP A 408 -5.44 -21.62 -7.08
CA ASP A 408 -4.51 -21.83 -8.18
C ASP A 408 -3.57 -23.02 -7.99
N VAL A 409 -3.30 -23.41 -6.73
CA VAL A 409 -2.47 -24.60 -6.46
C VAL A 409 -3.32 -25.79 -6.03
N TYR A 410 -4.03 -25.69 -4.90
CA TYR A 410 -4.71 -26.85 -4.32
C TYR A 410 -5.90 -27.30 -5.16
N ARG A 411 -6.86 -26.40 -5.45
CA ARG A 411 -8.03 -26.74 -6.28
C ARG A 411 -7.64 -27.08 -7.71
N THR A 412 -6.67 -26.38 -8.27
CA THR A 412 -6.28 -26.56 -9.67
C THR A 412 -5.49 -27.84 -9.92
N TYR A 413 -4.51 -28.14 -9.07
CA TYR A 413 -3.55 -29.22 -9.35
C TYR A 413 -3.67 -30.41 -8.40
N ARG A 414 -4.18 -30.24 -7.16
CA ARG A 414 -4.22 -31.30 -6.16
C ARG A 414 -5.58 -31.94 -6.02
N ASN A 415 -6.65 -31.13 -5.93
CA ASN A 415 -8.01 -31.62 -5.74
C ASN A 415 -9.04 -30.74 -6.49
N PRO A 416 -9.28 -31.00 -7.79
CA PRO A 416 -10.23 -30.22 -8.59
C PRO A 416 -11.68 -30.28 -8.06
N ASN A 417 -12.03 -31.33 -7.34
CA ASN A 417 -13.37 -31.54 -6.76
C ASN A 417 -13.43 -31.16 -5.26
N ALA A 418 -12.51 -30.30 -4.79
CA ALA A 418 -12.49 -29.88 -3.41
C ALA A 418 -13.78 -29.19 -2.99
N THR A 419 -14.35 -29.63 -1.86
CA THR A 419 -15.51 -29.00 -1.24
C THR A 419 -15.16 -27.64 -0.64
N GLY A 420 -16.14 -26.74 -0.45
CA GLY A 420 -15.92 -25.45 0.20
C GLY A 420 -15.30 -25.57 1.60
N LYS A 421 -15.68 -26.59 2.38
CA LYS A 421 -15.07 -26.86 3.69
C LYS A 421 -13.58 -27.19 3.58
N GLN A 422 -13.18 -27.98 2.58
CA GLN A 422 -11.77 -28.30 2.34
C GLN A 422 -10.99 -27.06 1.91
N LEU A 423 -11.54 -26.26 1.00
CA LEU A 423 -10.92 -25.00 0.57
C LEU A 423 -10.73 -24.04 1.74
N LEU A 424 -11.74 -23.88 2.60
CA LEU A 424 -11.64 -23.03 3.79
C LEU A 424 -10.55 -23.50 4.76
N LYS A 425 -10.41 -24.84 4.95
CA LYS A 425 -9.33 -25.40 5.78
C LYS A 425 -7.96 -25.11 5.19
N VAL A 426 -7.80 -25.26 3.87
CA VAL A 426 -6.55 -24.94 3.18
C VAL A 426 -6.25 -23.45 3.28
N SER A 427 -7.22 -22.57 3.01
CA SER A 427 -7.06 -21.11 3.14
C SER A 427 -6.52 -20.71 4.52
N ARG A 428 -7.09 -21.25 5.60
CA ARG A 428 -6.64 -20.98 6.96
C ARG A 428 -5.24 -21.53 7.24
N GLY A 429 -4.94 -22.73 6.77
CA GLY A 429 -3.59 -23.32 6.90
C GLY A 429 -2.52 -22.48 6.19
N VAL A 430 -2.84 -21.95 5.01
CA VAL A 430 -1.93 -21.07 4.25
C VAL A 430 -1.70 -19.74 4.97
N ILE A 431 -2.74 -19.12 5.56
CA ILE A 431 -2.58 -17.88 6.33
C ILE A 431 -1.55 -18.08 7.44
N VAL A 432 -1.64 -19.19 8.20
CA VAL A 432 -0.68 -19.49 9.26
C VAL A 432 0.71 -19.77 8.68
N GLY A 433 0.80 -20.65 7.71
CA GLY A 433 2.08 -21.04 7.11
C GLY A 433 2.81 -19.89 6.44
N PHE A 434 2.09 -19.05 5.69
CA PHE A 434 2.67 -17.88 5.04
C PHE A 434 3.08 -16.80 6.06
N GLY A 435 2.23 -16.50 7.05
CA GLY A 435 2.54 -15.48 8.07
C GLY A 435 3.80 -15.85 8.87
N LEU A 436 3.91 -17.09 9.35
CA LEU A 436 5.11 -17.58 10.06
C LEU A 436 6.33 -17.65 9.13
N GLY A 437 6.14 -18.12 7.89
CA GLY A 437 7.21 -18.20 6.89
C GLY A 437 7.77 -16.83 6.53
N MET A 438 6.92 -15.82 6.44
CA MET A 438 7.34 -14.44 6.15
C MET A 438 8.06 -13.80 7.34
N GLY A 439 7.62 -14.05 8.57
CA GLY A 439 8.38 -13.66 9.78
C GLY A 439 9.80 -14.22 9.75
N GLY A 440 9.95 -15.52 9.44
CA GLY A 440 11.24 -16.16 9.27
C GLY A 440 12.06 -15.56 8.11
N LEU A 441 11.45 -15.30 6.96
CA LEU A 441 12.11 -14.68 5.82
C LEU A 441 12.62 -13.27 6.16
N ALA A 442 11.84 -12.46 6.86
CA ALA A 442 12.26 -11.13 7.28
C ALA A 442 13.51 -11.17 8.17
N VAL A 443 13.58 -12.14 9.11
CA VAL A 443 14.78 -12.36 9.93
C VAL A 443 16.00 -12.72 9.08
N ILE A 444 15.83 -13.57 8.05
CA ILE A 444 16.90 -13.92 7.12
C ILE A 444 17.37 -12.68 6.35
N LEU A 445 16.43 -11.89 5.79
CA LEU A 445 16.77 -10.68 5.03
C LEU A 445 17.53 -9.66 5.89
N LEU A 446 17.10 -9.47 7.14
CA LEU A 446 17.83 -8.61 8.11
C LEU A 446 19.24 -9.15 8.38
N SER A 447 19.41 -10.46 8.53
CA SER A 447 20.71 -11.05 8.84
C SER A 447 21.73 -10.92 7.71
N ILE A 448 21.28 -10.81 6.47
CA ILE A 448 22.14 -10.56 5.28
C ILE A 448 22.25 -9.07 4.92
N GLY A 449 21.74 -8.17 5.78
CA GLY A 449 21.88 -6.73 5.62
C GLY A 449 20.97 -6.07 4.59
N LEU A 450 19.86 -6.73 4.18
CA LEU A 450 18.88 -6.12 3.29
C LEU A 450 17.94 -5.20 4.06
N SER A 451 17.90 -3.93 3.62
CA SER A 451 17.06 -2.89 4.20
C SER A 451 15.73 -2.74 3.44
N LEU A 452 14.77 -2.03 4.06
CA LEU A 452 13.52 -1.62 3.42
C LEU A 452 13.78 -0.88 2.09
N GLY A 453 14.70 0.09 2.09
CA GLY A 453 15.00 0.92 0.91
C GLY A 453 15.54 0.10 -0.25
N PHE A 454 16.44 -0.84 0.03
CA PHE A 454 16.98 -1.73 -1.02
C PHE A 454 15.89 -2.60 -1.65
N VAL A 455 15.08 -3.29 -0.85
CA VAL A 455 14.02 -4.17 -1.34
C VAL A 455 12.97 -3.36 -2.12
N TYR A 456 12.64 -2.14 -1.65
CA TYR A 456 11.72 -1.24 -2.34
C TYR A 456 12.19 -0.86 -3.75
N LEU A 457 13.44 -0.48 -3.92
CA LEU A 457 13.98 -0.10 -5.22
C LEU A 457 14.18 -1.30 -6.16
N ALA A 458 14.48 -2.48 -5.61
CA ALA A 458 14.70 -3.71 -6.38
C ALA A 458 13.40 -4.39 -6.86
N MET A 459 12.23 -4.05 -6.30
CA MET A 459 10.99 -4.78 -6.59
C MET A 459 10.65 -4.83 -8.09
N GLY A 460 10.82 -3.74 -8.83
CA GLY A 460 10.50 -3.71 -10.24
C GLY A 460 11.48 -4.50 -11.12
N VAL A 461 12.73 -4.69 -10.67
CA VAL A 461 13.69 -5.58 -11.33
C VAL A 461 13.16 -7.01 -11.34
N LEU A 462 12.56 -7.45 -10.21
CA LEU A 462 12.11 -8.82 -10.03
C LEU A 462 10.73 -9.09 -10.66
N ILE A 463 9.81 -8.11 -10.62
CA ILE A 463 8.41 -8.34 -10.98
C ILE A 463 7.90 -7.48 -12.15
N GLY A 464 8.63 -6.44 -12.55
CA GLY A 464 8.20 -5.48 -13.56
C GLY A 464 7.97 -6.10 -14.94
N SER A 465 8.71 -7.13 -15.30
CA SER A 465 8.60 -7.82 -16.60
C SER A 465 7.22 -8.49 -16.82
N ALA A 466 6.49 -8.86 -15.75
CA ALA A 466 5.19 -9.50 -15.85
C ALA A 466 4.02 -8.51 -16.01
N VAL A 467 4.23 -7.21 -15.76
CA VAL A 467 3.19 -6.17 -15.75
C VAL A 467 2.42 -6.08 -17.07
N ILE A 468 3.14 -5.79 -18.17
CA ILE A 468 2.52 -5.63 -19.49
C ILE A 468 1.95 -6.96 -20.01
N PRO A 469 2.63 -8.11 -19.88
CA PRO A 469 2.05 -9.41 -20.18
C PRO A 469 0.70 -9.66 -19.52
N ILE A 470 0.55 -9.40 -18.19
CA ILE A 470 -0.71 -9.58 -17.46
C ILE A 470 -1.76 -8.60 -17.95
N ALA A 471 -1.42 -7.31 -18.07
CA ALA A 471 -2.34 -6.28 -18.53
C ALA A 471 -2.90 -6.60 -19.94
N LEU A 472 -2.03 -6.95 -20.88
CA LEU A 472 -2.45 -7.32 -22.24
C LEU A 472 -3.21 -8.65 -22.30
N THR A 473 -2.90 -9.61 -21.41
CA THR A 473 -3.65 -10.87 -21.32
C THR A 473 -5.11 -10.62 -20.99
N ILE A 474 -5.42 -9.61 -20.18
CA ILE A 474 -6.78 -9.30 -19.74
C ILE A 474 -7.47 -8.31 -20.69
N THR A 475 -6.73 -7.38 -21.30
CA THR A 475 -7.31 -6.30 -22.11
C THR A 475 -7.30 -6.55 -23.61
N TRP A 476 -6.28 -7.22 -24.13
CA TRP A 476 -6.05 -7.32 -25.58
C TRP A 476 -6.28 -8.74 -26.11
N LYS A 477 -7.27 -8.89 -27.01
CA LYS A 477 -7.70 -10.19 -27.57
C LYS A 477 -6.58 -10.91 -28.34
N ARG A 478 -5.66 -10.16 -28.98
CA ARG A 478 -4.56 -10.74 -29.79
C ARG A 478 -3.42 -11.33 -28.98
N THR A 479 -3.31 -11.01 -27.68
CA THR A 479 -2.19 -11.51 -26.84
C THR A 479 -2.11 -13.03 -26.91
N ASN A 480 -0.96 -13.56 -27.31
CA ASN A 480 -0.73 -14.98 -27.39
C ASN A 480 0.08 -15.49 -26.18
N LYS A 481 -0.13 -16.77 -25.83
CA LYS A 481 0.48 -17.39 -24.67
C LYS A 481 2.00 -17.40 -24.68
N TYR A 482 2.60 -17.66 -25.84
CA TYR A 482 4.07 -17.77 -25.97
C TYR A 482 4.74 -16.42 -25.79
N ALA A 483 4.20 -15.37 -26.43
CA ALA A 483 4.71 -14.02 -26.31
C ALA A 483 4.56 -13.48 -24.88
N ALA A 484 3.41 -13.70 -24.23
CA ALA A 484 3.20 -13.26 -22.85
C ALA A 484 4.12 -13.98 -21.86
N THR A 485 4.25 -15.31 -21.98
CA THR A 485 5.09 -16.11 -21.10
C THR A 485 6.58 -15.80 -21.32
N ALA A 486 7.01 -15.74 -22.60
CA ALA A 486 8.39 -15.37 -22.92
C ALA A 486 8.71 -13.94 -22.50
N GLY A 487 7.77 -13.00 -22.68
CA GLY A 487 7.93 -11.61 -22.25
C GLY A 487 8.20 -11.50 -20.74
N ALA A 488 7.45 -12.21 -19.93
CA ALA A 488 7.66 -12.22 -18.49
C ALA A 488 9.03 -12.83 -18.11
N ILE A 489 9.37 -14.01 -18.65
CA ILE A 489 10.62 -14.71 -18.31
C ILE A 489 11.85 -13.99 -18.85
N VAL A 490 11.89 -13.71 -20.16
CA VAL A 490 13.05 -13.06 -20.81
C VAL A 490 13.24 -11.64 -20.26
N GLY A 491 12.12 -10.93 -20.01
CA GLY A 491 12.17 -9.61 -19.40
C GLY A 491 12.78 -9.63 -17.99
N LEU A 492 12.51 -10.66 -17.17
CA LEU A 492 13.13 -10.83 -15.85
C LEU A 492 14.65 -11.03 -15.98
N PHE A 493 15.10 -11.95 -16.87
CA PHE A 493 16.53 -12.17 -17.05
C PHE A 493 17.24 -10.96 -17.65
N ALA A 494 16.58 -10.21 -18.55
CA ALA A 494 17.11 -8.96 -19.09
C ALA A 494 17.23 -7.89 -17.99
N ALA A 495 16.23 -7.79 -17.09
CA ALA A 495 16.27 -6.89 -15.93
C ALA A 495 17.43 -7.21 -15.00
N LEU A 496 17.61 -8.48 -14.64
CA LEU A 496 18.72 -8.94 -13.81
C LEU A 496 20.07 -8.67 -14.47
N GLY A 497 20.18 -8.95 -15.79
CA GLY A 497 21.40 -8.67 -16.55
C GLY A 497 21.74 -7.18 -16.62
N ALA A 498 20.74 -6.32 -16.86
CA ALA A 498 20.93 -4.87 -16.85
C ALA A 498 21.29 -4.33 -15.45
N TRP A 499 20.64 -4.85 -14.41
CA TRP A 499 20.89 -4.47 -13.02
C TRP A 499 22.32 -4.81 -12.59
N ILE A 500 22.72 -6.08 -12.74
CA ILE A 500 24.06 -6.56 -12.37
C ILE A 500 25.12 -5.93 -13.30
N GLY A 501 24.85 -5.87 -14.61
CA GLY A 501 25.76 -5.29 -15.59
C GLY A 501 26.04 -3.81 -15.31
N THR A 502 25.03 -3.04 -14.92
CA THR A 502 25.23 -1.64 -14.51
C THR A 502 26.01 -1.56 -13.19
N ALA A 503 25.70 -2.40 -12.19
CA ALA A 503 26.43 -2.42 -10.93
C ALA A 503 27.95 -2.68 -11.13
N VAL A 504 28.30 -3.58 -12.07
CA VAL A 504 29.70 -3.84 -12.44
C VAL A 504 30.31 -2.66 -13.21
N ALA A 505 29.52 -2.00 -14.08
CA ALA A 505 30.01 -0.92 -14.94
C ALA A 505 30.24 0.41 -14.21
N LEU A 506 29.68 0.60 -13.01
CA LEU A 506 29.82 1.84 -12.24
C LEU A 506 31.24 1.98 -11.67
N PRO A 507 32.02 3.02 -12.08
CA PRO A 507 33.44 3.15 -11.72
C PRO A 507 33.70 3.27 -10.22
N GLN A 508 32.77 3.88 -9.48
CA GLN A 508 32.90 4.10 -8.04
C GLN A 508 32.90 2.79 -7.21
N TYR A 509 32.51 1.67 -7.80
CA TYR A 509 32.49 0.36 -7.12
C TYR A 509 33.58 -0.59 -7.62
N GLY A 510 34.45 -0.16 -8.56
CA GLY A 510 35.61 -0.94 -9.02
C GLY A 510 35.27 -2.31 -9.63
N GLY A 511 34.09 -2.48 -10.21
CA GLY A 511 33.64 -3.76 -10.78
C GLY A 511 33.11 -4.78 -9.77
N VAL A 512 32.98 -4.42 -8.49
CA VAL A 512 32.51 -5.34 -7.43
C VAL A 512 30.99 -5.32 -7.34
N VAL A 513 30.37 -6.50 -7.40
CA VAL A 513 28.95 -6.68 -7.15
C VAL A 513 28.73 -6.81 -5.63
N SER A 514 28.03 -5.83 -5.07
CA SER A 514 27.73 -5.73 -3.64
C SER A 514 26.35 -5.16 -3.42
N ILE A 515 25.83 -5.17 -2.18
CA ILE A 515 24.57 -4.50 -1.84
C ILE A 515 24.66 -3.01 -2.20
N ALA A 516 25.81 -2.37 -2.01
CA ALA A 516 26.01 -0.96 -2.34
C ALA A 516 25.94 -0.71 -3.87
N SER A 517 26.65 -1.48 -4.70
CA SER A 517 26.64 -1.30 -6.15
C SER A 517 25.30 -1.70 -6.79
N LEU A 518 24.66 -2.73 -6.29
CA LEU A 518 23.31 -3.12 -6.71
C LEU A 518 22.26 -2.10 -6.24
N GLY A 519 22.45 -1.48 -5.07
CA GLY A 519 21.58 -0.45 -4.50
C GLY A 519 21.72 0.94 -5.13
N ASP A 520 22.72 1.13 -6.01
CA ASP A 520 22.91 2.41 -6.70
C ASP A 520 21.72 2.77 -7.58
N ASN A 521 21.37 4.06 -7.60
CA ASN A 521 20.21 4.56 -8.34
C ASN A 521 20.23 4.20 -9.83
N PHE A 522 21.40 4.21 -10.48
CA PHE A 522 21.50 3.84 -11.89
C PHE A 522 21.35 2.34 -12.10
N SER A 523 21.94 1.52 -11.23
CA SER A 523 21.75 0.06 -11.27
C SER A 523 20.27 -0.29 -11.14
N MET A 524 19.59 0.29 -10.17
CA MET A 524 18.14 0.12 -9.96
C MET A 524 17.32 0.64 -11.15
N LEU A 525 17.65 1.82 -11.68
CA LEU A 525 16.97 2.42 -12.84
C LEU A 525 17.00 1.50 -14.05
N TYR A 526 18.22 1.09 -14.47
CA TYR A 526 18.38 0.27 -15.67
C TYR A 526 17.75 -1.11 -15.52
N GLY A 527 17.86 -1.74 -14.34
CA GLY A 527 17.19 -3.00 -14.05
C GLY A 527 15.66 -2.90 -14.14
N ASN A 528 15.07 -1.93 -13.46
CA ASN A 528 13.63 -1.72 -13.45
C ASN A 528 13.07 -1.42 -14.86
N VAL A 529 13.67 -0.45 -15.57
CA VAL A 529 13.20 -0.02 -16.90
C VAL A 529 13.37 -1.13 -17.93
N THR A 530 14.49 -1.84 -17.91
CA THR A 530 14.73 -2.96 -18.84
C THR A 530 13.68 -4.05 -18.67
N GLY A 531 13.33 -4.41 -17.43
CA GLY A 531 12.35 -5.46 -17.17
C GLY A 531 10.99 -5.18 -17.82
N ILE A 532 10.42 -4.02 -17.56
CA ILE A 532 9.09 -3.67 -18.06
C ILE A 532 9.09 -3.45 -19.59
N LEU A 533 10.14 -2.83 -20.15
CA LEU A 533 10.22 -2.57 -21.58
C LEU A 533 10.44 -3.86 -22.39
N VAL A 534 11.36 -4.72 -21.99
CA VAL A 534 11.63 -5.99 -22.70
C VAL A 534 10.43 -6.92 -22.58
N GLY A 535 9.86 -7.07 -21.37
CA GLY A 535 8.64 -7.86 -21.15
C GLY A 535 7.47 -7.37 -21.99
N GLY A 536 7.27 -6.06 -22.03
CA GLY A 536 6.25 -5.40 -22.84
C GLY A 536 6.49 -5.55 -24.36
N ALA A 537 7.69 -5.32 -24.82
CA ALA A 537 8.06 -5.41 -26.23
C ALA A 537 7.86 -6.83 -26.78
N ILE A 538 8.40 -7.85 -26.09
CA ILE A 538 8.24 -9.25 -26.51
C ILE A 538 6.75 -9.62 -26.56
N THR A 539 5.98 -9.23 -25.54
CA THR A 539 4.55 -9.53 -25.48
C THR A 539 3.78 -8.79 -26.56
N GLY A 540 4.03 -7.50 -26.72
CA GLY A 540 3.34 -6.66 -27.70
C GLY A 540 3.64 -7.09 -29.13
N PHE A 541 4.91 -7.04 -29.55
CA PHE A 541 5.32 -7.38 -30.92
C PHE A 541 5.08 -8.85 -31.23
N GLY A 542 5.36 -9.76 -30.29
CA GLY A 542 5.13 -11.20 -30.48
C GLY A 542 3.65 -11.58 -30.60
N SER A 543 2.72 -10.66 -30.25
CA SER A 543 1.27 -10.86 -30.39
C SER A 543 0.68 -10.23 -31.66
N LEU A 544 1.43 -9.44 -32.43
CA LEU A 544 0.92 -8.76 -33.64
C LEU A 544 0.66 -9.72 -34.80
N GLY A 545 1.48 -10.76 -34.97
CA GLY A 545 1.51 -11.61 -36.17
C GLY A 545 0.40 -12.66 -36.25
N LYS A 546 -0.39 -12.94 -35.22
CA LYS A 546 -1.39 -14.01 -35.22
C LYS A 546 -2.80 -13.47 -34.97
N ARG A 547 -3.76 -13.80 -35.87
CA ARG A 547 -5.19 -13.60 -35.60
C ARG A 547 -5.60 -14.55 -34.47
N SER A 548 -6.12 -14.03 -33.37
CA SER A 548 -6.66 -14.83 -32.29
C SER A 548 -8.09 -15.24 -32.60
N THR A 549 -8.38 -16.53 -32.49
CA THR A 549 -9.73 -17.10 -32.51
C THR A 549 -10.39 -17.07 -31.13
N PHE A 550 -9.70 -16.55 -30.14
CA PHE A 550 -10.13 -16.52 -28.74
C PHE A 550 -11.31 -15.57 -28.52
N GLU A 551 -12.36 -16.07 -27.85
CA GLU A 551 -13.51 -15.28 -27.41
C GLU A 551 -13.56 -15.16 -25.89
N TRP A 552 -13.91 -13.94 -25.40
CA TRP A 552 -13.96 -13.67 -23.96
C TRP A 552 -15.06 -14.49 -23.24
N THR A 553 -16.12 -14.85 -23.94
CA THR A 553 -17.20 -15.70 -23.42
C THR A 553 -16.72 -17.09 -22.99
N ASP A 554 -15.61 -17.56 -23.53
CA ASP A 554 -15.05 -18.87 -23.17
C ASP A 554 -14.42 -18.87 -21.76
N ILE A 555 -13.97 -17.72 -21.25
CA ILE A 555 -13.45 -17.59 -19.90
C ILE A 555 -14.56 -17.79 -18.86
N SER A 556 -15.70 -17.11 -19.03
CA SER A 556 -16.81 -17.18 -18.07
C SER A 556 -17.38 -18.60 -17.93
N LYS A 557 -17.29 -19.41 -18.99
CA LYS A 557 -17.70 -20.82 -18.97
C LYS A 557 -16.74 -21.73 -18.23
N LYS A 558 -15.44 -21.39 -18.22
CA LYS A 558 -14.38 -22.21 -17.59
C LYS A 558 -14.20 -21.91 -16.10
N ILE A 559 -14.58 -20.72 -15.64
CA ILE A 559 -14.45 -20.30 -14.25
C ILE A 559 -15.79 -20.38 -13.56
N THR A 560 -15.97 -21.40 -12.70
CA THR A 560 -17.23 -21.69 -12.00
C THR A 560 -17.10 -21.45 -10.50
N LEU A 561 -18.19 -21.00 -9.88
CA LEU A 561 -18.30 -20.92 -8.43
C LEU A 561 -18.22 -22.31 -7.79
N VAL A 562 -17.65 -22.39 -6.58
CA VAL A 562 -17.56 -23.64 -5.82
C VAL A 562 -18.86 -23.93 -5.07
N GLU A 563 -19.46 -22.87 -4.53
CA GLU A 563 -20.71 -22.94 -3.77
C GLU A 563 -21.69 -21.93 -4.35
N SER A 564 -22.95 -22.35 -4.54
CA SER A 564 -24.02 -21.40 -4.85
C SER A 564 -24.20 -20.51 -3.62
N SER A 565 -23.60 -19.33 -3.64
CA SER A 565 -23.80 -18.38 -2.56
C SER A 565 -25.24 -17.91 -2.56
N SER A 566 -25.94 -18.06 -1.44
CA SER A 566 -27.13 -17.28 -1.09
C SER A 566 -26.80 -15.78 -0.89
N ALA A 567 -25.57 -15.38 -1.20
CA ALA A 567 -25.15 -14.01 -1.24
C ALA A 567 -26.00 -13.26 -2.25
N ALA A 568 -26.54 -12.14 -1.82
CA ALA A 568 -27.39 -11.24 -2.55
C ALA A 568 -27.01 -11.22 -4.03
N SER A 569 -27.92 -11.68 -4.88
CA SER A 569 -27.77 -11.64 -6.33
C SER A 569 -27.26 -10.25 -6.69
N VAL A 570 -26.03 -10.18 -7.22
CA VAL A 570 -25.50 -8.95 -7.82
C VAL A 570 -26.60 -8.48 -8.76
N SER A 571 -27.10 -7.27 -8.56
CA SER A 571 -28.29 -6.84 -9.29
C SER A 571 -28.05 -7.00 -10.80
N GLN A 572 -29.04 -7.40 -11.53
CA GLN A 572 -28.95 -7.58 -12.97
C GLN A 572 -28.48 -6.28 -13.66
N ALA A 573 -28.83 -5.13 -13.07
CA ALA A 573 -28.36 -3.80 -13.49
C ALA A 573 -26.85 -3.59 -13.30
N ASP A 574 -26.23 -4.23 -12.31
CA ASP A 574 -24.76 -4.15 -12.07
C ASP A 574 -23.97 -5.03 -13.06
N GLN A 575 -24.62 -5.97 -13.74
CA GLN A 575 -24.02 -6.87 -14.74
C GLN A 575 -24.31 -6.41 -16.19
N ASP A 576 -25.07 -5.33 -16.38
CA ASP A 576 -25.36 -4.80 -17.70
C ASP A 576 -24.07 -4.39 -18.44
N GLU A 577 -23.86 -4.97 -19.62
CA GLU A 577 -22.65 -4.77 -20.41
C GLU A 577 -22.44 -3.29 -20.83
N ALA A 578 -23.54 -2.59 -21.11
CA ALA A 578 -23.46 -1.17 -21.49
C ALA A 578 -22.99 -0.30 -20.32
N THR A 579 -23.43 -0.62 -19.10
CA THR A 579 -23.00 0.03 -17.86
C THR A 579 -21.52 -0.24 -17.57
N LEU A 580 -21.09 -1.50 -17.71
CA LEU A 580 -19.68 -1.89 -17.52
C LEU A 580 -18.76 -1.26 -18.58
N LYS A 581 -19.19 -1.15 -19.84
CA LYS A 581 -18.45 -0.44 -20.90
C LYS A 581 -18.37 1.08 -20.64
N ARG A 582 -19.41 1.69 -20.06
CA ARG A 582 -19.35 3.10 -19.62
C ARG A 582 -18.34 3.28 -18.49
N ALA A 583 -18.33 2.39 -17.50
CA ALA A 583 -17.38 2.39 -16.42
C ALA A 583 -15.94 2.20 -16.91
N PHE A 584 -15.70 1.31 -17.87
CA PHE A 584 -14.41 1.14 -18.53
C PHE A 584 -13.92 2.44 -19.19
N ARG A 585 -14.78 3.09 -20.00
CA ARG A 585 -14.42 4.37 -20.65
C ARG A 585 -14.17 5.49 -19.63
N PHE A 586 -14.93 5.51 -18.55
CA PHE A 586 -14.72 6.47 -17.48
C PHE A 586 -13.39 6.23 -16.75
N SER A 587 -13.03 4.97 -16.46
CA SER A 587 -11.74 4.60 -15.87
C SER A 587 -10.57 4.97 -16.79
N LEU A 588 -10.70 4.69 -18.09
CA LEU A 588 -9.65 5.00 -19.07
C LEU A 588 -9.42 6.51 -19.20
N LYS A 589 -10.50 7.30 -19.29
CA LYS A 589 -10.41 8.77 -19.41
C LYS A 589 -9.93 9.40 -18.08
N GLY A 590 -10.54 9.02 -16.96
CA GLY A 590 -10.21 9.58 -15.65
C GLY A 590 -8.80 9.17 -15.18
N GLY A 591 -8.51 7.87 -15.21
CA GLY A 591 -7.19 7.36 -14.85
C GLY A 591 -6.09 7.85 -15.79
N GLY A 592 -6.35 7.89 -17.11
CA GLY A 592 -5.42 8.41 -18.10
C GLY A 592 -5.13 9.90 -17.94
N LEU A 593 -6.18 10.73 -17.73
CA LEU A 593 -6.02 12.16 -17.49
C LEU A 593 -5.22 12.44 -16.22
N MET A 594 -5.56 11.75 -15.12
CA MET A 594 -4.82 11.91 -13.85
C MET A 594 -3.36 11.46 -13.99
N THR A 595 -3.11 10.37 -14.70
CA THR A 595 -1.75 9.92 -15.01
C THR A 595 -0.97 10.98 -15.77
N LEU A 596 -1.57 11.56 -16.82
CA LEU A 596 -0.95 12.63 -17.61
C LEU A 596 -0.62 13.84 -16.75
N VAL A 597 -1.53 14.26 -15.88
CA VAL A 597 -1.32 15.40 -14.98
C VAL A 597 -0.21 15.09 -13.97
N LEU A 598 -0.26 13.94 -13.29
CA LEU A 598 0.66 13.61 -12.19
C LEU A 598 2.07 13.26 -12.67
N ILE A 599 2.24 12.71 -13.87
CA ILE A 599 3.56 12.28 -14.37
C ILE A 599 4.18 13.29 -15.35
N ILE A 600 3.35 14.03 -16.08
CA ILE A 600 3.85 14.92 -17.13
C ILE A 600 3.49 16.37 -16.82
N GLY A 601 2.18 16.68 -16.70
CA GLY A 601 1.68 18.04 -16.70
C GLY A 601 2.12 18.88 -15.50
N TRP A 602 2.28 18.29 -14.35
CA TRP A 602 2.71 18.99 -13.14
C TRP A 602 4.23 18.94 -12.95
N PRO A 603 4.88 17.73 -12.86
CA PRO A 603 6.29 17.68 -12.46
C PRO A 603 7.27 18.13 -13.55
N LEU A 604 7.04 17.75 -14.82
CA LEU A 604 8.04 18.00 -15.86
C LEU A 604 8.23 19.50 -16.20
N PRO A 605 7.19 20.35 -16.28
CA PRO A 605 7.40 21.79 -16.46
C PRO A 605 8.24 22.39 -15.32
N LEU A 606 7.99 21.99 -14.06
CA LEU A 606 8.76 22.45 -12.91
C LEU A 606 10.19 21.88 -12.92
N PHE A 607 10.38 20.65 -13.36
CA PHE A 607 11.70 20.05 -13.50
C PHE A 607 12.55 20.77 -14.55
N PHE A 608 12.02 20.97 -15.75
CA PHE A 608 12.78 21.58 -16.85
C PHE A 608 12.98 23.10 -16.70
N SER A 609 12.12 23.78 -15.91
CA SER A 609 12.30 25.19 -15.62
C SER A 609 13.48 25.49 -14.71
N GLY A 610 13.97 24.48 -13.94
CA GLY A 610 14.98 24.71 -12.90
C GLY A 610 14.50 25.59 -11.75
N TYR A 611 13.19 25.81 -11.61
CA TYR A 611 12.64 26.73 -10.64
C TYR A 611 12.92 26.28 -9.19
N VAL A 612 13.50 27.19 -8.41
CA VAL A 612 13.64 27.06 -6.97
C VAL A 612 12.48 27.84 -6.34
N PHE A 613 11.71 27.17 -5.50
CA PHE A 613 10.51 27.75 -4.90
C PHE A 613 10.86 28.94 -4.03
N ASP A 614 10.14 30.03 -4.21
CA ASP A 614 10.04 31.10 -3.22
C ASP A 614 9.06 30.71 -2.10
N VAL A 615 8.98 31.54 -1.06
CA VAL A 615 8.10 31.29 0.08
C VAL A 615 6.62 31.21 -0.31
N GLY A 616 6.20 31.99 -1.31
CA GLY A 616 4.81 31.98 -1.80
C GLY A 616 4.47 30.67 -2.48
N PHE A 617 5.35 30.18 -3.36
CA PHE A 617 5.15 28.89 -4.04
C PHE A 617 5.28 27.71 -3.07
N TYR A 618 6.20 27.76 -2.10
CA TYR A 618 6.26 26.76 -1.04
C TYR A 618 4.99 26.75 -0.19
N GLY A 619 4.45 27.94 0.14
CA GLY A 619 3.16 28.07 0.82
C GLY A 619 2.00 27.47 0.02
N LEU A 620 1.96 27.69 -1.29
CA LEU A 620 1.00 27.03 -2.19
C LEU A 620 1.16 25.50 -2.16
N TRP A 621 2.40 25.00 -2.21
CA TRP A 621 2.71 23.56 -2.17
C TRP A 621 2.18 22.91 -0.89
N VAL A 622 2.47 23.51 0.26
CA VAL A 622 1.95 23.09 1.56
C VAL A 622 0.42 23.20 1.61
N GLY A 623 -0.15 24.29 1.09
CA GLY A 623 -1.59 24.48 1.00
C GLY A 623 -2.29 23.39 0.20
N ILE A 624 -1.72 22.97 -0.93
CA ILE A 624 -2.21 21.84 -1.72
C ILE A 624 -2.16 20.55 -0.89
N ALA A 625 -1.05 20.28 -0.19
CA ALA A 625 -0.92 19.09 0.64
C ALA A 625 -1.97 19.04 1.76
N VAL A 626 -2.20 20.17 2.46
CA VAL A 626 -3.20 20.29 3.54
C VAL A 626 -4.62 20.10 3.02
N VAL A 627 -4.99 20.77 1.92
CA VAL A 627 -6.33 20.65 1.32
C VAL A 627 -6.56 19.24 0.82
N TRP A 628 -5.55 18.63 0.20
CA TRP A 628 -5.69 17.27 -0.35
C TRP A 628 -5.87 16.23 0.75
N VAL A 629 -5.04 16.26 1.83
CA VAL A 629 -5.19 15.31 2.93
C VAL A 629 -6.50 15.50 3.70
N SER A 630 -6.96 16.75 3.89
CA SER A 630 -8.24 17.05 4.54
C SER A 630 -9.42 16.52 3.72
N THR A 631 -9.38 16.75 2.40
CA THR A 631 -10.40 16.26 1.46
C THR A 631 -10.39 14.73 1.39
N ALA A 632 -9.21 14.11 1.32
CA ALA A 632 -9.06 12.66 1.33
C ALA A 632 -9.62 12.04 2.62
N THR A 633 -9.32 12.64 3.77
CA THR A 633 -9.87 12.22 5.07
C THR A 633 -11.39 12.26 5.05
N PHE A 634 -11.99 13.35 4.57
CA PHE A 634 -13.45 13.49 4.48
C PHE A 634 -14.07 12.36 3.64
N PHE A 635 -13.54 12.06 2.46
CA PHE A 635 -14.08 11.01 1.62
C PHE A 635 -13.83 9.60 2.19
N ILE A 636 -12.63 9.32 2.68
CA ILE A 636 -12.27 7.97 3.14
C ILE A 636 -12.97 7.63 4.45
N VAL A 637 -13.15 8.58 5.34
CA VAL A 637 -13.86 8.38 6.61
C VAL A 637 -15.37 8.51 6.44
N GLY A 638 -15.84 9.53 5.76
CA GLY A 638 -17.27 9.87 5.67
C GLY A 638 -18.07 8.96 4.75
N LEU A 639 -17.56 8.65 3.55
CA LEU A 639 -18.33 7.90 2.56
C LEU A 639 -18.72 6.48 3.02
N PRO A 640 -17.84 5.67 3.66
CA PRO A 640 -18.24 4.38 4.19
C PRO A 640 -19.36 4.45 5.23
N ILE A 641 -19.36 5.48 6.10
CA ILE A 641 -20.41 5.70 7.10
C ILE A 641 -21.75 5.98 6.41
N ILE A 642 -21.77 6.88 5.43
CA ILE A 642 -22.97 7.22 4.66
C ILE A 642 -23.53 5.98 3.96
N GLU A 643 -22.67 5.19 3.32
CA GLU A 643 -23.08 3.97 2.63
C GLU A 643 -23.58 2.85 3.57
N ALA A 644 -23.06 2.80 4.82
CA ALA A 644 -23.42 1.79 5.81
C ALA A 644 -24.70 2.13 6.61
N ARG A 645 -25.21 3.37 6.53
CA ARG A 645 -26.32 3.88 7.38
C ARG A 645 -27.55 2.95 7.46
N HIS A 646 -27.96 2.35 6.35
CA HIS A 646 -29.11 1.43 6.34
C HIS A 646 -28.82 0.10 7.04
N GLY A 647 -27.61 -0.43 6.91
CA GLY A 647 -27.19 -1.63 7.65
C GLY A 647 -27.13 -1.38 9.15
N ILE A 648 -26.59 -0.24 9.54
CA ILE A 648 -26.49 0.18 10.96
C ILE A 648 -27.89 0.30 11.57
N SER A 649 -28.84 0.94 10.85
CA SER A 649 -30.22 1.09 11.33
C SER A 649 -30.94 -0.26 11.47
N LYS A 650 -30.67 -1.21 10.57
CA LYS A 650 -31.23 -2.57 10.63
C LYS A 650 -30.70 -3.35 11.84
N ILE A 651 -29.41 -3.27 12.12
CA ILE A 651 -28.79 -3.90 13.31
C ILE A 651 -29.39 -3.30 14.59
N ALA A 652 -29.48 -1.97 14.66
CA ALA A 652 -30.03 -1.29 15.82
C ALA A 652 -31.49 -1.67 16.11
N ARG A 653 -32.33 -1.80 15.05
CA ARG A 653 -33.72 -2.26 15.18
C ARG A 653 -33.79 -3.70 15.68
N ARG A 654 -32.97 -4.62 15.13
CA ARG A 654 -32.93 -6.02 15.59
C ARG A 654 -32.41 -6.15 17.02
N GLN A 655 -31.44 -5.36 17.43
CA GLN A 655 -30.96 -5.35 18.82
C GLN A 655 -32.05 -4.89 19.78
N ARG A 656 -32.82 -3.87 19.39
CA ARG A 656 -34.00 -3.42 20.22
C ARG A 656 -35.06 -4.51 20.32
N ALA A 657 -35.42 -5.17 19.21
CA ALA A 657 -36.39 -6.25 19.21
C ALA A 657 -35.93 -7.42 20.11
N VAL A 658 -34.67 -7.83 20.05
CA VAL A 658 -34.13 -8.87 20.93
C VAL A 658 -34.10 -8.42 22.42
N ALA A 659 -33.83 -7.15 22.68
CA ALA A 659 -33.87 -6.62 24.03
C ALA A 659 -35.31 -6.53 24.58
N GLU A 660 -36.28 -6.18 23.75
CA GLU A 660 -37.71 -6.15 24.07
C GLU A 660 -38.25 -7.57 24.34
N GLU A 661 -37.88 -8.55 23.50
CA GLU A 661 -38.20 -9.96 23.76
C GLU A 661 -37.59 -10.48 25.08
N ALA A 662 -36.35 -10.08 25.41
CA ALA A 662 -35.67 -10.49 26.63
C ALA A 662 -36.24 -9.83 27.92
N THR A 663 -36.88 -8.67 27.80
CA THR A 663 -37.45 -7.93 28.92
C THR A 663 -38.94 -8.17 29.11
N GLY A 664 -39.61 -8.95 28.23
CA GLY A 664 -41.05 -9.29 28.36
C GLY A 664 -42.00 -8.09 28.28
N VAL A 665 -41.55 -6.95 27.79
CA VAL A 665 -42.39 -5.78 27.59
C VAL A 665 -42.98 -5.82 26.19
N GLU A 666 -44.15 -6.48 26.05
CA GLU A 666 -45.04 -6.27 24.92
C GLU A 666 -45.62 -4.85 24.97
N LYS A 667 -45.53 -4.12 23.88
CA LYS A 667 -46.31 -2.89 23.67
C LYS A 667 -47.60 -3.18 22.94
#